data_434d54d9e3853eee6bb776c3ead6e4a5
#
_entry.id   434d54d9e3853eee6bb776c3ead6e4a5
#
_cell.length_a   1.000
_cell.length_b   1.000
_cell.length_c   1.000
_cell.angle_alpha   90.00
_cell.angle_beta   90.00
_cell.angle_gamma   90.00
#
_symmetry.space_group_name_H-M   'P 1'
#
loop_
_entity.id
_entity.type
_entity.pdbx_description
1 polymer ?
#
loop_
_entity_poly.entity_id
_entity_poly.type
_entity_poly.pdbx_seq_one_letter_code
_entity_poly.pdbx_strand_id
1 'polypeptide(L)'
;MSRCHSITRLFFLLLVVALGMDPTLTQANSFTVRDIRIDGLQRIAPGTVFSYLPLKVGDVVDATGSAAAIRALFKTGFFQDVRLEQESGVLVVAVVERPAIASVTFSGNREIETDKLKGALKDTGLAEGRVFDRSMLSRIEQELQRQYFGRGKYGVKIQTTVTPLERNRVGITITITEGHAARIHRIALVGNNAFPDAVLRKQMDLDTGGWFSWFTKDDQYSKSKLGADLETLRSWYMDRGYLNFTMNSTQVSLTPDKKDVYITLNFTEGAIYTLKDVKLAGTLVVPEDKLRALFDLKPGDVFSRRKVTDAATAISDRLGNDGYAFANVNPVPEVDQQTHQVSLSFFVDPGKLAYVRRINFSGNTKTADVVLRREMRQMEGAAVDASQLKRSKTRLDRLGYFDEVAMQTPAVVGAPDVMDVNFNVTEHPSGSVMAGVGYGQSQGIILNASLNQDNFLGTGDRVSVSFNNSLITRVYSAFVTDPYWKPDGISRTLGAYDRTTDATRANLASYTSNSYGTSVSFGIPVNEFDSVQLGLGYDNYNLSITDSSPTVYIDYLNTYGHRFNDVKWTAAWSHDTRDRAISPDKGVWQYAALEMMVPGSDLEYYKVEYRHHWYHPITETFTLLLRGELGYGAGWGKKGDSLPFFDRLYAGGIGSVRGFRDNTLGPKVNQPGNVSDGRPLGGDVRVVGGAEVLFPAPFAKDNRQLRLSSFVDFGNVYDTTQSSTAGGLRYTAGVALNWQSPLGPLAFSLARPINAQPGDDKQMFQFTIGTSF
;
A
#
# COMPACT_ATOMS: atom_id res chain seq x y z
N MET A 1 33.98 -48.44 -49.16
CA MET A 1 33.89 -49.61 -50.04
C MET A 1 32.48 -50.17 -49.98
N SER A 2 31.87 -50.22 -51.16
CA SER A 2 30.72 -51.04 -51.60
C SER A 2 29.39 -50.90 -50.82
N ARG A 3 28.44 -50.25 -51.36
CA ARG A 3 27.32 -50.70 -52.21
C ARG A 3 26.43 -49.52 -52.59
N CYS A 4 26.73 -49.00 -53.77
CA CYS A 4 25.82 -48.15 -54.55
C CYS A 4 25.50 -48.99 -55.77
N HIS A 5 24.26 -49.36 -56.05
CA HIS A 5 23.64 -49.82 -57.31
C HIS A 5 22.38 -50.58 -57.01
N SER A 6 21.23 -49.90 -57.02
CA SER A 6 19.90 -50.47 -57.31
C SER A 6 18.71 -49.47 -57.07
N ILE A 7 18.74 -48.30 -57.68
CA ILE A 7 17.53 -47.41 -57.72
C ILE A 7 17.41 -46.65 -59.06
N THR A 8 17.95 -47.21 -60.18
CA THR A 8 17.89 -46.53 -61.48
C THR A 8 17.04 -47.29 -62.54
N ARG A 9 16.24 -48.28 -62.13
CA ARG A 9 15.42 -49.06 -63.11
C ARG A 9 13.91 -49.02 -62.81
N LEU A 10 13.43 -48.23 -61.86
CA LEU A 10 11.96 -48.14 -61.57
C LEU A 10 11.37 -46.81 -62.06
N PHE A 11 12.13 -45.93 -62.65
CA PHE A 11 11.65 -44.60 -63.10
C PHE A 11 11.32 -44.55 -64.61
N PHE A 12 11.55 -45.62 -65.41
CA PHE A 12 11.27 -45.59 -66.84
C PHE A 12 9.98 -46.34 -67.28
N LEU A 13 9.24 -46.96 -66.33
CA LEU A 13 7.98 -47.66 -66.66
C LEU A 13 6.70 -46.94 -66.26
N LEU A 14 6.82 -45.76 -65.67
CA LEU A 14 5.70 -44.90 -65.27
C LEU A 14 5.48 -43.69 -66.17
N LEU A 15 6.27 -43.53 -67.26
CA LEU A 15 6.18 -42.39 -68.18
C LEU A 15 5.41 -42.71 -69.47
N VAL A 16 4.82 -43.91 -69.64
CA VAL A 16 4.10 -44.31 -70.88
C VAL A 16 2.60 -44.50 -70.66
N VAL A 17 2.09 -44.37 -69.42
CA VAL A 17 0.62 -44.48 -69.14
C VAL A 17 -0.04 -43.11 -68.93
N ALA A 18 0.69 -41.98 -69.03
CA ALA A 18 0.16 -40.62 -68.83
C ALA A 18 -0.22 -39.86 -70.09
N LEU A 19 -0.32 -40.52 -71.23
CA LEU A 19 -0.71 -39.91 -72.53
C LEU A 19 -2.02 -40.55 -73.04
N GLY A 20 -3.08 -40.40 -72.30
CA GLY A 20 -4.41 -40.94 -72.69
C GLY A 20 -5.57 -40.55 -71.78
N MET A 21 -5.44 -39.48 -70.99
CA MET A 21 -6.62 -38.88 -70.37
C MET A 21 -6.78 -37.44 -70.87
N ASP A 22 -7.69 -37.25 -71.76
CA ASP A 22 -8.23 -35.90 -72.08
C ASP A 22 -8.61 -35.21 -70.76
N PRO A 23 -8.10 -33.97 -70.49
CA PRO A 23 -8.67 -33.20 -69.43
C PRO A 23 -10.06 -32.76 -69.90
N THR A 24 -11.09 -33.49 -69.51
CA THR A 24 -12.41 -32.91 -69.49
C THR A 24 -12.32 -31.63 -68.62
N LEU A 25 -12.11 -30.51 -69.25
CA LEU A 25 -12.35 -29.21 -68.69
C LEU A 25 -13.79 -29.24 -68.20
N THR A 26 -13.96 -29.44 -66.87
CA THR A 26 -15.20 -29.16 -66.19
C THR A 26 -15.44 -27.67 -66.40
N GLN A 27 -16.25 -27.33 -67.40
CA GLN A 27 -16.80 -25.97 -67.56
C GLN A 27 -17.34 -25.57 -66.18
N ALA A 28 -16.71 -24.66 -65.55
CA ALA A 28 -17.26 -24.00 -64.37
C ALA A 28 -18.56 -23.32 -64.84
N ASN A 29 -19.70 -23.96 -64.55
CA ASN A 29 -21.00 -23.44 -64.87
C ASN A 29 -21.16 -22.07 -64.15
N SER A 30 -20.91 -20.97 -64.89
CA SER A 30 -21.31 -19.65 -64.47
C SER A 30 -22.81 -19.50 -64.63
N PHE A 31 -23.50 -19.01 -63.63
CA PHE A 31 -24.94 -18.73 -63.68
C PHE A 31 -25.23 -17.30 -63.23
N THR A 32 -26.30 -16.71 -63.73
CA THR A 32 -26.76 -15.39 -63.30
C THR A 32 -27.71 -15.55 -62.10
N VAL A 33 -27.41 -14.88 -61.02
CA VAL A 33 -28.17 -14.91 -59.77
C VAL A 33 -29.52 -14.21 -59.97
N ARG A 34 -30.64 -14.95 -59.93
CA ARG A 34 -31.99 -14.41 -59.97
C ARG A 34 -32.50 -14.01 -58.60
N ASP A 35 -32.07 -14.72 -57.57
CA ASP A 35 -32.42 -14.47 -56.17
C ASP A 35 -31.35 -15.06 -55.26
N ILE A 36 -31.25 -14.56 -53.99
CA ILE A 36 -30.31 -15.05 -52.97
C ILE A 36 -31.10 -15.50 -51.75
N ARG A 37 -31.02 -16.77 -51.42
CA ARG A 37 -31.58 -17.33 -50.21
C ARG A 37 -30.46 -17.72 -49.23
N ILE A 38 -30.67 -17.41 -47.95
CA ILE A 38 -29.74 -17.77 -46.88
C ILE A 38 -30.40 -18.81 -45.99
N ASP A 39 -29.75 -19.96 -45.90
CA ASP A 39 -30.26 -21.10 -45.10
C ASP A 39 -29.28 -21.35 -43.93
N GLY A 40 -29.82 -21.76 -42.76
CA GLY A 40 -29.04 -22.14 -41.59
C GLY A 40 -28.80 -21.03 -40.57
N LEU A 41 -29.39 -19.84 -40.76
CA LEU A 41 -29.32 -18.76 -39.76
C LEU A 41 -30.18 -19.08 -38.54
N GLN A 42 -29.65 -18.83 -37.35
CA GLN A 42 -30.36 -19.01 -36.07
C GLN A 42 -30.40 -17.71 -35.24
N ARG A 43 -29.36 -16.95 -35.25
CA ARG A 43 -29.17 -15.74 -34.41
C ARG A 43 -28.83 -14.50 -35.24
N ILE A 44 -28.08 -14.67 -36.32
CA ILE A 44 -27.62 -13.57 -37.17
C ILE A 44 -28.77 -13.18 -38.12
N ALA A 45 -29.06 -11.89 -38.21
CA ALA A 45 -30.04 -11.38 -39.14
C ALA A 45 -29.60 -11.57 -40.60
N PRO A 46 -30.48 -11.95 -41.53
CA PRO A 46 -30.13 -12.09 -42.95
C PRO A 46 -29.47 -10.84 -43.55
N GLY A 47 -29.90 -9.64 -43.15
CA GLY A 47 -29.30 -8.37 -43.55
C GLY A 47 -27.82 -8.24 -43.22
N THR A 48 -27.34 -8.85 -42.12
CA THR A 48 -25.93 -8.88 -41.79
C THR A 48 -25.14 -9.70 -42.82
N VAL A 49 -25.66 -10.84 -43.21
CA VAL A 49 -25.01 -11.70 -44.23
C VAL A 49 -24.90 -10.97 -45.54
N PHE A 50 -26.01 -10.31 -45.99
CA PHE A 50 -26.03 -9.51 -47.22
C PHE A 50 -25.03 -8.36 -47.20
N SER A 51 -24.75 -7.76 -46.04
CA SER A 51 -23.78 -6.68 -45.92
C SER A 51 -22.33 -7.10 -46.21
N TYR A 52 -22.02 -8.40 -45.94
CA TYR A 52 -20.70 -8.96 -46.18
C TYR A 52 -20.59 -9.83 -47.43
N LEU A 53 -21.71 -10.17 -48.08
CA LEU A 53 -21.71 -10.96 -49.28
C LEU A 53 -21.39 -10.07 -50.49
N PRO A 54 -20.29 -10.34 -51.22
CA PRO A 54 -19.90 -9.49 -52.38
C PRO A 54 -20.67 -9.83 -53.65
N LEU A 55 -21.75 -10.59 -53.56
CA LEU A 55 -22.60 -11.00 -54.68
C LEU A 55 -23.99 -10.38 -54.53
N LYS A 56 -24.58 -9.94 -55.63
CA LYS A 56 -25.92 -9.34 -55.71
C LYS A 56 -26.80 -10.04 -56.73
N VAL A 57 -28.11 -9.87 -56.63
CA VAL A 57 -29.03 -10.30 -57.66
C VAL A 57 -28.70 -9.61 -59.00
N GLY A 58 -28.56 -10.40 -60.08
CA GLY A 58 -28.12 -9.94 -61.38
C GLY A 58 -26.64 -10.24 -61.69
N ASP A 59 -25.80 -10.56 -60.68
CA ASP A 59 -24.39 -10.88 -60.92
C ASP A 59 -24.25 -12.29 -61.55
N VAL A 60 -23.19 -12.45 -62.34
CA VAL A 60 -22.76 -13.75 -62.86
C VAL A 60 -21.77 -14.38 -61.88
N VAL A 61 -22.14 -15.50 -61.30
CA VAL A 61 -21.33 -16.24 -60.33
C VAL A 61 -20.52 -17.32 -61.04
N ASP A 62 -19.23 -17.21 -60.94
CA ASP A 62 -18.26 -18.24 -61.33
C ASP A 62 -17.54 -18.86 -60.13
N ALA A 63 -16.58 -19.73 -60.33
CA ALA A 63 -15.80 -20.36 -59.29
C ALA A 63 -14.99 -19.34 -58.46
N THR A 64 -14.52 -18.25 -59.10
CA THR A 64 -13.77 -17.20 -58.42
C THR A 64 -14.64 -16.30 -57.59
N GLY A 65 -15.81 -15.91 -58.07
CA GLY A 65 -16.82 -15.16 -57.31
C GLY A 65 -17.35 -15.96 -56.10
N SER A 66 -17.64 -17.26 -56.30
CA SER A 66 -18.02 -18.16 -55.22
C SER A 66 -16.96 -18.27 -54.15
N ALA A 67 -15.70 -18.43 -54.51
CA ALA A 67 -14.61 -18.53 -53.55
C ALA A 67 -14.36 -17.16 -52.85
N ALA A 68 -14.60 -16.04 -53.50
CA ALA A 68 -14.53 -14.71 -52.90
C ALA A 68 -15.65 -14.50 -51.86
N ALA A 69 -16.88 -14.90 -52.20
CA ALA A 69 -18.02 -14.81 -51.33
C ALA A 69 -17.88 -15.68 -50.07
N ILE A 70 -17.43 -16.93 -50.23
CA ILE A 70 -17.15 -17.81 -49.10
C ILE A 70 -16.07 -17.20 -48.21
N ARG A 71 -14.94 -16.71 -48.77
CA ARG A 71 -13.89 -16.07 -47.99
C ARG A 71 -14.35 -14.82 -47.29
N ALA A 72 -15.19 -13.98 -47.91
CA ALA A 72 -15.72 -12.78 -47.27
C ALA A 72 -16.59 -13.10 -46.05
N LEU A 73 -17.45 -14.11 -46.16
CA LEU A 73 -18.29 -14.55 -45.04
C LEU A 73 -17.47 -15.24 -43.95
N PHE A 74 -16.51 -16.08 -44.29
CA PHE A 74 -15.58 -16.69 -43.31
C PHE A 74 -14.75 -15.63 -42.54
N LYS A 75 -14.32 -14.58 -43.22
CA LYS A 75 -13.52 -13.49 -42.61
C LYS A 75 -14.29 -12.75 -41.51
N THR A 76 -15.62 -12.76 -41.52
CA THR A 76 -16.45 -12.20 -40.45
C THR A 76 -16.28 -12.92 -39.12
N GLY A 77 -15.83 -14.17 -39.14
CA GLY A 77 -15.74 -15.04 -37.94
C GLY A 77 -17.08 -15.56 -37.41
N PHE A 78 -18.20 -15.19 -38.04
CA PHE A 78 -19.54 -15.60 -37.56
C PHE A 78 -19.90 -17.04 -37.87
N PHE A 79 -19.30 -17.63 -38.91
CA PHE A 79 -19.70 -18.91 -39.44
C PHE A 79 -18.64 -20.00 -39.22
N GLN A 80 -19.10 -21.18 -38.89
CA GLN A 80 -18.30 -22.39 -38.81
C GLN A 80 -18.12 -23.03 -40.19
N ASP A 81 -19.21 -23.01 -41.02
CA ASP A 81 -19.23 -23.51 -42.37
C ASP A 81 -20.05 -22.57 -43.27
N VAL A 82 -19.63 -22.42 -44.54
CA VAL A 82 -20.30 -21.63 -45.55
C VAL A 82 -20.22 -22.39 -46.85
N ARG A 83 -21.37 -22.73 -47.42
CA ARG A 83 -21.50 -23.38 -48.70
C ARG A 83 -22.36 -22.53 -49.63
N LEU A 84 -22.01 -22.51 -50.87
CA LEU A 84 -22.81 -21.87 -51.90
C LEU A 84 -23.37 -22.98 -52.83
N GLU A 85 -24.67 -23.02 -52.95
CA GLU A 85 -25.38 -24.01 -53.78
C GLU A 85 -26.22 -23.25 -54.81
N GLN A 86 -26.48 -23.89 -55.95
CA GLN A 86 -27.34 -23.33 -57.01
C GLN A 86 -28.61 -24.17 -57.09
N GLU A 87 -29.76 -23.52 -56.94
CA GLU A 87 -31.06 -24.13 -57.12
C GLU A 87 -31.87 -23.30 -58.14
N SER A 88 -32.04 -23.78 -59.38
CA SER A 88 -32.90 -23.15 -60.43
C SER A 88 -32.65 -21.63 -60.64
N GLY A 89 -31.37 -21.19 -60.55
CA GLY A 89 -30.99 -19.75 -60.71
C GLY A 89 -31.02 -18.96 -59.39
N VAL A 90 -31.35 -19.59 -58.27
CA VAL A 90 -31.26 -19.01 -56.94
C VAL A 90 -29.88 -19.40 -56.33
N LEU A 91 -29.17 -18.41 -55.83
CA LEU A 91 -27.96 -18.65 -55.04
C LEU A 91 -28.36 -18.96 -53.60
N VAL A 92 -28.17 -20.20 -53.17
CA VAL A 92 -28.42 -20.61 -51.80
C VAL A 92 -27.11 -20.50 -51.02
N VAL A 93 -27.08 -19.64 -50.01
CA VAL A 93 -25.95 -19.44 -49.09
C VAL A 93 -26.27 -20.26 -47.83
N ALA A 94 -25.85 -21.52 -47.80
CA ALA A 94 -25.99 -22.39 -46.64
C ALA A 94 -24.88 -22.11 -45.64
N VAL A 95 -25.24 -21.66 -44.42
CA VAL A 95 -24.32 -21.29 -43.37
C VAL A 95 -24.55 -22.11 -42.11
N VAL A 96 -23.45 -22.38 -41.39
CA VAL A 96 -23.52 -22.89 -40.02
C VAL A 96 -22.97 -21.83 -39.10
N GLU A 97 -23.81 -21.22 -38.29
CA GLU A 97 -23.37 -20.17 -37.36
C GLU A 97 -22.50 -20.73 -36.24
N ARG A 98 -21.42 -20.00 -35.89
CA ARG A 98 -20.70 -20.26 -34.65
C ARG A 98 -21.56 -19.85 -33.47
N PRO A 99 -21.58 -20.63 -32.37
CA PRO A 99 -22.35 -20.27 -31.20
C PRO A 99 -21.81 -19.03 -30.52
N ALA A 100 -22.66 -18.31 -29.79
CA ALA A 100 -22.25 -17.20 -28.95
C ALA A 100 -22.03 -17.65 -27.51
N ILE A 101 -21.10 -17.02 -26.82
CA ILE A 101 -20.82 -17.26 -25.39
C ILE A 101 -21.96 -16.66 -24.57
N ALA A 102 -22.70 -17.47 -23.84
CA ALA A 102 -23.79 -17.06 -22.95
C ALA A 102 -23.25 -16.72 -21.55
N SER A 103 -22.31 -17.52 -21.04
CA SER A 103 -21.73 -17.35 -19.72
C SER A 103 -20.33 -17.95 -19.64
N VAL A 104 -19.50 -17.38 -18.78
CA VAL A 104 -18.19 -17.92 -18.43
C VAL A 104 -18.13 -18.09 -16.91
N THR A 105 -18.06 -19.34 -16.47
CA THR A 105 -18.06 -19.69 -15.05
C THR A 105 -16.72 -20.29 -14.66
N PHE A 106 -16.18 -19.85 -13.51
CA PHE A 106 -14.95 -20.37 -12.93
C PHE A 106 -15.27 -21.18 -11.67
N SER A 107 -14.54 -22.26 -11.46
CA SER A 107 -14.60 -23.04 -10.22
C SER A 107 -13.21 -23.48 -9.79
N GLY A 108 -12.95 -23.48 -8.46
CA GLY A 108 -11.69 -23.94 -7.88
C GLY A 108 -10.55 -22.90 -7.86
N ASN A 109 -10.78 -21.70 -8.34
CA ASN A 109 -9.83 -20.58 -8.32
C ASN A 109 -9.83 -19.88 -6.96
N ARG A 110 -8.96 -20.30 -6.05
CA ARG A 110 -8.82 -19.72 -4.70
C ARG A 110 -7.73 -18.64 -4.63
N GLU A 111 -6.66 -18.79 -5.41
CA GLU A 111 -5.50 -17.90 -5.42
C GLU A 111 -5.74 -16.62 -6.25
N ILE A 112 -6.54 -16.72 -7.30
CA ILE A 112 -6.86 -15.59 -8.18
C ILE A 112 -8.37 -15.35 -8.18
N GLU A 113 -8.76 -14.14 -7.85
CA GLU A 113 -10.16 -13.72 -7.87
C GLU A 113 -10.78 -13.86 -9.26
N THR A 114 -12.05 -14.28 -9.31
CA THR A 114 -12.77 -14.51 -10.56
C THR A 114 -12.78 -13.30 -11.49
N ASP A 115 -12.92 -12.10 -10.95
CA ASP A 115 -12.98 -10.87 -11.75
C ASP A 115 -11.66 -10.54 -12.42
N LYS A 116 -10.53 -10.82 -11.75
CA LYS A 116 -9.18 -10.68 -12.33
C LYS A 116 -8.95 -11.68 -13.46
N LEU A 117 -9.45 -12.92 -13.30
CA LEU A 117 -9.40 -13.93 -14.36
C LEU A 117 -10.27 -13.53 -15.55
N LYS A 118 -11.49 -13.05 -15.32
CA LYS A 118 -12.38 -12.54 -16.38
C LYS A 118 -11.75 -11.37 -17.13
N GLY A 119 -11.10 -10.43 -16.41
CA GLY A 119 -10.38 -9.31 -17.01
C GLY A 119 -9.27 -9.77 -17.94
N ALA A 120 -8.40 -10.65 -17.48
CA ALA A 120 -7.27 -11.17 -18.27
C ALA A 120 -7.73 -11.94 -19.54
N LEU A 121 -8.88 -12.59 -19.48
CA LEU A 121 -9.42 -13.34 -20.62
C LEU A 121 -10.22 -12.48 -21.59
N LYS A 122 -10.72 -11.33 -21.18
CA LYS A 122 -11.44 -10.40 -22.05
C LYS A 122 -10.59 -9.96 -23.25
N ASP A 123 -9.30 -9.73 -23.01
CA ASP A 123 -8.33 -9.33 -24.03
C ASP A 123 -8.02 -10.48 -25.02
N THR A 124 -8.20 -11.73 -24.59
CA THR A 124 -8.09 -12.91 -25.48
C THR A 124 -9.34 -13.17 -26.31
N GLY A 125 -10.38 -12.34 -26.14
CA GLY A 125 -11.66 -12.44 -26.87
C GLY A 125 -12.72 -13.28 -26.15
N LEU A 126 -12.45 -13.81 -24.97
CA LEU A 126 -13.43 -14.57 -24.18
C LEU A 126 -14.28 -13.60 -23.33
N ALA A 127 -15.43 -13.25 -23.87
CA ALA A 127 -16.41 -12.44 -23.14
C ALA A 127 -17.83 -12.90 -23.52
N GLU A 128 -18.76 -12.70 -22.60
CA GLU A 128 -20.17 -12.93 -22.85
C GLU A 128 -20.68 -12.12 -24.06
N GLY A 129 -21.48 -12.71 -24.89
CA GLY A 129 -21.97 -12.13 -26.15
C GLY A 129 -21.03 -12.25 -27.36
N ARG A 130 -19.77 -12.65 -27.16
CA ARG A 130 -18.82 -12.88 -28.26
C ARG A 130 -19.04 -14.22 -28.93
N VAL A 131 -18.62 -14.32 -30.20
CA VAL A 131 -18.65 -15.57 -30.95
C VAL A 131 -17.65 -16.56 -30.39
N PHE A 132 -18.06 -17.78 -30.13
CA PHE A 132 -17.22 -18.85 -29.65
C PHE A 132 -16.49 -19.56 -30.80
N ASP A 133 -15.19 -19.69 -30.66
CA ASP A 133 -14.32 -20.51 -31.50
C ASP A 133 -13.58 -21.52 -30.62
N ARG A 134 -13.64 -22.80 -31.03
CA ARG A 134 -13.01 -23.87 -30.26
C ARG A 134 -11.49 -23.70 -30.10
N SER A 135 -10.83 -23.00 -31.04
CA SER A 135 -9.40 -22.68 -30.95
C SER A 135 -9.06 -21.74 -29.80
N MET A 136 -10.06 -20.99 -29.28
CA MET A 136 -9.88 -20.10 -28.13
C MET A 136 -9.60 -20.89 -26.84
N LEU A 137 -10.13 -22.11 -26.70
CA LEU A 137 -9.97 -22.90 -25.48
C LEU A 137 -8.51 -23.14 -25.14
N SER A 138 -7.69 -23.54 -26.12
CA SER A 138 -6.26 -23.77 -25.91
C SER A 138 -5.51 -22.50 -25.52
N ARG A 139 -5.91 -21.35 -26.09
CA ARG A 139 -5.31 -20.04 -25.73
C ARG A 139 -5.70 -19.65 -24.31
N ILE A 140 -6.93 -19.89 -23.90
CA ILE A 140 -7.44 -19.65 -22.55
C ILE A 140 -6.67 -20.48 -21.54
N GLU A 141 -6.55 -21.79 -21.81
CA GLU A 141 -5.81 -22.71 -20.94
C GLU A 141 -4.35 -22.29 -20.79
N GLN A 142 -3.69 -21.91 -21.87
CA GLN A 142 -2.31 -21.43 -21.85
C GLN A 142 -2.16 -20.12 -21.08
N GLU A 143 -3.08 -19.17 -21.27
CA GLU A 143 -3.01 -17.88 -20.55
C GLU A 143 -3.27 -18.06 -19.05
N LEU A 144 -4.27 -18.85 -18.69
CA LEU A 144 -4.54 -19.19 -17.30
C LEU A 144 -3.35 -19.95 -16.68
N GLN A 145 -2.78 -20.93 -17.38
CA GLN A 145 -1.57 -21.63 -16.91
C GLN A 145 -0.41 -20.64 -16.67
N ARG A 146 -0.22 -19.66 -17.57
CA ARG A 146 0.80 -18.63 -17.41
C ARG A 146 0.58 -17.80 -16.15
N GLN A 147 -0.69 -17.40 -15.87
CA GLN A 147 -1.05 -16.65 -14.67
C GLN A 147 -0.75 -17.43 -13.38
N TYR A 148 -1.09 -18.73 -13.36
CA TYR A 148 -0.81 -19.59 -12.22
C TYR A 148 0.69 -19.94 -12.08
N PHE A 149 1.40 -20.13 -13.19
CA PHE A 149 2.85 -20.35 -13.18
C PHE A 149 3.59 -19.12 -12.65
N GLY A 150 3.13 -17.91 -13.02
CA GLY A 150 3.67 -16.66 -12.45
C GLY A 150 3.57 -16.59 -10.92
N ARG A 151 2.63 -17.34 -10.33
CA ARG A 151 2.43 -17.46 -8.88
C ARG A 151 2.99 -18.75 -8.27
N GLY A 152 3.84 -19.47 -9.01
CA GLY A 152 4.49 -20.68 -8.54
C GLY A 152 3.63 -21.94 -8.53
N LYS A 153 2.42 -21.89 -9.07
CA LYS A 153 1.48 -23.05 -9.12
C LYS A 153 1.71 -23.90 -10.37
N TYR A 154 2.86 -24.56 -10.46
CA TYR A 154 3.24 -25.36 -11.64
C TYR A 154 2.45 -26.66 -11.80
N GLY A 155 1.78 -27.09 -10.75
CA GLY A 155 0.88 -28.26 -10.73
C GLY A 155 -0.54 -27.96 -11.14
N VAL A 156 -0.87 -26.74 -11.57
CA VAL A 156 -2.22 -26.35 -11.95
C VAL A 156 -2.73 -27.21 -13.12
N LYS A 157 -3.97 -27.68 -12.99
CA LYS A 157 -4.72 -28.34 -14.04
C LYS A 157 -5.95 -27.51 -14.35
N ILE A 158 -6.14 -27.20 -15.62
CA ILE A 158 -7.26 -26.40 -16.10
C ILE A 158 -8.05 -27.27 -17.06
N GLN A 159 -9.33 -27.39 -16.83
CA GLN A 159 -10.25 -28.15 -17.67
C GLN A 159 -11.37 -27.22 -18.11
N THR A 160 -11.54 -27.09 -19.42
CA THR A 160 -12.59 -26.28 -20.01
C THR A 160 -13.71 -27.19 -20.54
N THR A 161 -14.94 -26.97 -20.06
CA THR A 161 -16.12 -27.68 -20.51
C THR A 161 -17.05 -26.71 -21.22
N VAL A 162 -17.45 -27.08 -22.45
CA VAL A 162 -18.39 -26.29 -23.26
C VAL A 162 -19.72 -27.00 -23.29
N THR A 163 -20.74 -26.34 -22.75
CA THR A 163 -22.12 -26.87 -22.71
C THR A 163 -22.96 -26.13 -23.74
N PRO A 164 -23.53 -26.83 -24.74
CA PRO A 164 -24.47 -26.23 -25.67
C PRO A 164 -25.73 -25.75 -24.94
N LEU A 165 -26.22 -24.58 -25.32
CA LEU A 165 -27.43 -23.95 -24.79
C LEU A 165 -28.38 -23.62 -25.95
N GLU A 166 -29.65 -23.37 -25.62
CA GLU A 166 -30.63 -22.94 -26.61
C GLU A 166 -30.21 -21.68 -27.39
N ARG A 167 -30.77 -21.54 -28.61
CA ARG A 167 -30.52 -20.41 -29.51
C ARG A 167 -29.05 -20.24 -29.93
N ASN A 168 -28.42 -21.34 -30.29
CA ASN A 168 -27.02 -21.38 -30.75
C ASN A 168 -26.05 -20.61 -29.80
N ARG A 169 -26.13 -20.91 -28.49
CA ARG A 169 -25.27 -20.37 -27.46
C ARG A 169 -24.49 -21.48 -26.75
N VAL A 170 -23.41 -21.10 -26.09
CA VAL A 170 -22.63 -22.02 -25.27
C VAL A 170 -22.33 -21.40 -23.91
N GLY A 171 -22.41 -22.22 -22.88
CA GLY A 171 -21.83 -21.94 -21.56
C GLY A 171 -20.44 -22.54 -21.48
N ILE A 172 -19.49 -21.79 -20.96
CA ILE A 172 -18.10 -22.23 -20.78
C ILE A 172 -17.84 -22.33 -19.28
N THR A 173 -17.54 -23.53 -18.80
CA THR A 173 -17.15 -23.77 -17.41
C THR A 173 -15.66 -24.09 -17.39
N ILE A 174 -14.91 -23.32 -16.63
CA ILE A 174 -13.45 -23.45 -16.45
C ILE A 174 -13.22 -23.97 -15.03
N THR A 175 -12.85 -25.25 -14.92
CA THR A 175 -12.53 -25.88 -13.65
C THR A 175 -11.02 -25.84 -13.44
N ILE A 176 -10.59 -25.24 -12.34
CA ILE A 176 -9.20 -25.03 -12.01
C ILE A 176 -8.85 -25.86 -10.76
N THR A 177 -7.88 -26.74 -10.90
CA THR A 177 -7.26 -27.44 -9.78
C THR A 177 -5.88 -26.85 -9.58
N GLU A 178 -5.74 -25.91 -8.61
CA GLU A 178 -4.53 -25.07 -8.48
C GLU A 178 -3.27 -25.84 -8.10
N GLY A 179 -3.39 -26.96 -7.40
CA GLY A 179 -2.24 -27.69 -6.87
C GLY A 179 -1.51 -26.92 -5.75
N HIS A 180 -0.36 -27.40 -5.37
CA HIS A 180 0.53 -26.74 -4.40
C HIS A 180 1.44 -25.74 -5.11
N ALA A 181 1.85 -24.67 -4.40
CA ALA A 181 2.95 -23.82 -4.88
C ALA A 181 4.26 -24.62 -4.80
N ALA A 182 5.08 -24.50 -5.82
CA ALA A 182 6.40 -25.13 -5.85
C ALA A 182 7.34 -24.40 -4.89
N ARG A 183 7.99 -25.14 -3.99
CA ARG A 183 8.87 -24.58 -2.96
C ARG A 183 10.32 -24.67 -3.38
N ILE A 184 11.09 -23.66 -3.02
CA ILE A 184 12.52 -23.63 -3.28
C ILE A 184 13.23 -24.52 -2.27
N HIS A 185 13.77 -25.63 -2.76
CA HIS A 185 14.54 -26.56 -1.93
C HIS A 185 16.00 -26.11 -1.79
N ARG A 186 16.59 -25.56 -2.87
CA ARG A 186 17.98 -25.10 -2.88
C ARG A 186 18.18 -23.96 -3.85
N ILE A 187 18.98 -22.96 -3.43
CA ILE A 187 19.57 -21.93 -4.28
C ILE A 187 21.08 -22.13 -4.21
N ALA A 188 21.69 -22.46 -5.33
CA ALA A 188 23.15 -22.60 -5.49
C ALA A 188 23.69 -21.39 -6.25
N LEU A 189 24.66 -20.71 -5.68
CA LEU A 189 25.40 -19.62 -6.28
C LEU A 189 26.76 -20.16 -6.74
N VAL A 190 27.15 -19.88 -7.97
CA VAL A 190 28.40 -20.37 -8.57
C VAL A 190 29.12 -19.20 -9.20
N GLY A 191 30.40 -19.02 -8.81
CA GLY A 191 31.23 -17.91 -9.28
C GLY A 191 31.38 -16.76 -8.28
N ASN A 192 30.81 -16.86 -7.09
CA ASN A 192 30.91 -15.89 -6.01
C ASN A 192 32.18 -16.08 -5.17
N ASN A 193 33.27 -15.50 -5.64
CA ASN A 193 34.57 -15.57 -4.94
C ASN A 193 34.73 -14.41 -3.92
N ALA A 194 34.18 -13.24 -4.20
CA ALA A 194 34.33 -12.04 -3.38
C ALA A 194 33.39 -12.01 -2.16
N PHE A 195 32.23 -12.64 -2.27
CA PHE A 195 31.22 -12.60 -1.21
C PHE A 195 30.65 -13.98 -0.91
N PRO A 196 30.45 -14.32 0.40
CA PRO A 196 29.84 -15.59 0.79
C PRO A 196 28.37 -15.69 0.33
N ASP A 197 27.91 -16.91 0.05
CA ASP A 197 26.50 -17.21 -0.29
C ASP A 197 25.50 -16.54 0.65
N ALA A 198 25.77 -16.56 1.96
CA ALA A 198 24.88 -16.00 2.96
C ALA A 198 24.66 -14.48 2.82
N VAL A 199 25.66 -13.73 2.32
CA VAL A 199 25.55 -12.30 2.07
C VAL A 199 24.71 -12.04 0.83
N LEU A 200 24.92 -12.80 -0.23
CA LEU A 200 24.21 -12.65 -1.50
C LEU A 200 22.74 -13.07 -1.37
N ARG A 201 22.46 -14.17 -0.68
CA ARG A 201 21.08 -14.61 -0.44
C ARG A 201 20.24 -13.60 0.34
N LYS A 202 20.86 -12.84 1.27
CA LYS A 202 20.15 -11.75 1.97
C LYS A 202 19.68 -10.62 1.05
N GLN A 203 20.23 -10.51 -0.15
CA GLN A 203 19.82 -9.50 -1.15
C GLN A 203 18.66 -10.01 -2.01
N MET A 204 18.31 -11.28 -1.91
CA MET A 204 17.24 -11.91 -2.70
C MET A 204 15.95 -11.97 -1.89
N ASP A 205 14.82 -11.81 -2.57
CA ASP A 205 13.50 -12.04 -2.00
C ASP A 205 13.16 -13.53 -1.88
N LEU A 206 13.71 -14.35 -2.80
CA LEU A 206 13.54 -15.79 -2.79
C LEU A 206 14.55 -16.46 -1.85
N ASP A 207 14.05 -17.40 -1.02
CA ASP A 207 14.89 -18.18 -0.11
C ASP A 207 14.41 -19.65 -0.01
N THR A 208 15.19 -20.49 0.63
CA THR A 208 14.93 -21.93 0.83
C THR A 208 13.93 -22.24 1.94
N GLY A 209 13.27 -21.24 2.46
CA GLY A 209 12.28 -21.40 3.52
C GLY A 209 12.86 -21.50 4.93
N GLY A 210 12.22 -20.80 5.86
CA GLY A 210 12.49 -20.84 7.29
C GLY A 210 11.21 -21.11 8.08
N TRP A 211 11.28 -21.09 9.42
CA TRP A 211 10.13 -21.38 10.28
C TRP A 211 8.91 -20.47 10.03
N PHE A 212 9.12 -19.25 9.47
CA PHE A 212 8.06 -18.29 9.16
C PHE A 212 7.65 -18.25 7.68
N SER A 213 8.19 -19.13 6.82
CA SER A 213 7.89 -19.14 5.39
C SER A 213 6.41 -19.42 5.07
N TRP A 214 5.67 -20.03 5.99
CA TRP A 214 4.22 -20.18 5.90
C TRP A 214 3.50 -18.81 5.85
N PHE A 215 4.12 -17.76 6.39
CA PHE A 215 3.60 -16.39 6.41
C PHE A 215 4.24 -15.51 5.33
N THR A 216 5.58 -15.54 5.19
CA THR A 216 6.35 -14.71 4.25
C THR A 216 6.25 -15.18 2.80
N LYS A 217 5.95 -16.48 2.58
CA LYS A 217 5.89 -17.11 1.25
C LYS A 217 7.16 -16.88 0.41
N ASP A 218 8.30 -16.69 1.05
CA ASP A 218 9.61 -16.47 0.43
C ASP A 218 10.20 -17.76 -0.17
N ASP A 219 9.72 -18.92 0.29
CA ASP A 219 10.04 -20.25 -0.23
C ASP A 219 9.25 -20.61 -1.51
N GLN A 220 8.28 -19.79 -1.92
CA GLN A 220 7.48 -20.06 -3.10
C GLN A 220 8.14 -19.51 -4.35
N TYR A 221 8.50 -20.41 -5.25
CA TYR A 221 9.14 -20.02 -6.50
C TYR A 221 8.21 -19.23 -7.42
N SER A 222 8.70 -18.11 -7.91
CA SER A 222 8.06 -17.29 -8.95
C SER A 222 9.12 -16.82 -9.95
N LYS A 223 8.86 -16.99 -11.24
CA LYS A 223 9.76 -16.54 -12.30
C LYS A 223 9.98 -15.02 -12.28
N SER A 224 8.95 -14.26 -11.96
CA SER A 224 9.04 -12.79 -11.85
C SER A 224 9.90 -12.35 -10.67
N LYS A 225 9.74 -12.99 -9.49
CA LYS A 225 10.60 -12.73 -8.33
C LYS A 225 12.05 -13.08 -8.62
N LEU A 226 12.31 -14.26 -9.24
CA LEU A 226 13.67 -14.61 -9.62
C LEU A 226 14.28 -13.58 -10.58
N GLY A 227 13.52 -13.08 -11.56
CA GLY A 227 13.99 -12.02 -12.44
C GLY A 227 14.37 -10.73 -11.70
N ALA A 228 13.57 -10.33 -10.70
CA ALA A 228 13.87 -9.20 -9.83
C ALA A 228 15.13 -9.45 -8.98
N ASP A 229 15.26 -10.64 -8.40
CA ASP A 229 16.44 -11.03 -7.62
C ASP A 229 17.74 -11.00 -8.44
N LEU A 230 17.70 -11.46 -9.71
CA LEU A 230 18.84 -11.39 -10.60
C LEU A 230 19.29 -9.94 -10.87
N GLU A 231 18.34 -9.02 -11.09
CA GLU A 231 18.65 -7.61 -11.29
C GLU A 231 19.13 -6.94 -9.99
N THR A 232 18.57 -7.36 -8.84
CA THR A 232 19.04 -6.92 -7.53
C THR A 232 20.48 -7.33 -7.28
N LEU A 233 20.85 -8.59 -7.54
CA LEU A 233 22.22 -9.07 -7.42
C LEU A 233 23.17 -8.32 -8.37
N ARG A 234 22.76 -8.12 -9.62
CA ARG A 234 23.54 -7.35 -10.60
C ARG A 234 23.78 -5.92 -10.11
N SER A 235 22.73 -5.24 -9.68
CA SER A 235 22.83 -3.88 -9.16
C SER A 235 23.72 -3.84 -7.91
N TRP A 236 23.58 -4.82 -7.01
CA TRP A 236 24.36 -4.92 -5.79
C TRP A 236 25.86 -5.08 -6.06
N TYR A 237 26.27 -5.88 -7.06
CA TYR A 237 27.66 -6.00 -7.50
C TYR A 237 28.17 -4.72 -8.17
N MET A 238 27.36 -4.14 -9.09
CA MET A 238 27.72 -2.89 -9.76
C MET A 238 27.86 -1.70 -8.81
N ASP A 239 27.14 -1.72 -7.68
CA ASP A 239 27.28 -0.71 -6.64
C ASP A 239 28.56 -0.84 -5.80
N ARG A 240 29.26 -1.99 -5.94
CA ARG A 240 30.52 -2.31 -5.25
C ARG A 240 31.71 -2.38 -6.18
N GLY A 241 31.59 -1.79 -7.36
CA GLY A 241 32.68 -1.64 -8.32
C GLY A 241 32.81 -2.77 -9.34
N TYR A 242 32.00 -3.80 -9.28
CA TYR A 242 32.05 -4.92 -10.22
C TYR A 242 31.32 -4.57 -11.52
N LEU A 243 31.91 -3.67 -12.32
CA LEU A 243 31.28 -3.12 -13.52
C LEU A 243 31.04 -4.21 -14.59
N ASN A 244 31.91 -5.19 -14.66
CA ASN A 244 31.85 -6.29 -15.61
C ASN A 244 31.10 -7.53 -15.08
N PHE A 245 30.32 -7.36 -14.01
CA PHE A 245 29.48 -8.45 -13.52
C PHE A 245 28.54 -8.96 -14.61
N THR A 246 28.56 -10.26 -14.85
CA THR A 246 27.72 -10.92 -15.85
C THR A 246 27.07 -12.17 -15.26
N MET A 247 25.75 -12.30 -15.49
CA MET A 247 25.04 -13.53 -15.21
C MET A 247 25.21 -14.49 -16.42
N ASN A 248 25.98 -15.55 -16.25
CA ASN A 248 26.31 -16.49 -17.33
C ASN A 248 25.13 -17.43 -17.62
N SER A 249 24.52 -17.98 -16.58
CA SER A 249 23.36 -18.85 -16.75
C SER A 249 22.49 -18.87 -15.48
N THR A 250 21.20 -19.06 -15.69
CA THR A 250 20.20 -19.27 -14.65
C THR A 250 19.48 -20.58 -14.95
N GLN A 251 19.72 -21.61 -14.14
CA GLN A 251 19.08 -22.90 -14.29
C GLN A 251 18.05 -23.10 -13.21
N VAL A 252 16.84 -23.46 -13.60
CA VAL A 252 15.73 -23.78 -12.69
C VAL A 252 15.23 -25.17 -13.02
N SER A 253 15.39 -26.09 -12.09
CA SER A 253 14.94 -27.48 -12.21
C SER A 253 13.78 -27.71 -11.27
N LEU A 254 12.69 -28.26 -11.81
CA LEU A 254 11.48 -28.60 -11.08
C LEU A 254 11.39 -30.12 -10.96
N THR A 255 11.06 -30.63 -9.78
CA THR A 255 10.83 -32.06 -9.55
C THR A 255 9.66 -32.57 -10.40
N PRO A 256 9.60 -33.88 -10.75
CA PRO A 256 8.52 -34.46 -11.55
C PRO A 256 7.14 -34.27 -10.92
N ASP A 257 7.05 -34.25 -9.60
CA ASP A 257 5.80 -33.98 -8.84
C ASP A 257 5.46 -32.50 -8.74
N LYS A 258 6.31 -31.60 -9.28
CA LYS A 258 6.14 -30.15 -9.32
C LYS A 258 6.03 -29.48 -7.96
N LYS A 259 6.62 -30.07 -6.93
CA LYS A 259 6.59 -29.54 -5.56
C LYS A 259 7.86 -28.79 -5.18
N ASP A 260 9.01 -29.25 -5.64
CA ASP A 260 10.31 -28.70 -5.27
C ASP A 260 11.05 -28.10 -6.47
N VAL A 261 11.73 -26.98 -6.21
CA VAL A 261 12.51 -26.22 -7.19
C VAL A 261 13.95 -26.12 -6.73
N TYR A 262 14.86 -26.35 -7.64
CA TYR A 262 16.29 -26.15 -7.49
C TYR A 262 16.73 -25.04 -8.42
N ILE A 263 17.37 -24.01 -7.88
CA ILE A 263 17.87 -22.85 -8.63
C ILE A 263 19.38 -22.87 -8.59
N THR A 264 20.03 -22.75 -9.75
CA THR A 264 21.47 -22.56 -9.86
C THR A 264 21.75 -21.30 -10.65
N LEU A 265 22.44 -20.35 -10.01
CA LEU A 265 22.86 -19.08 -10.59
C LEU A 265 24.36 -19.14 -10.83
N ASN A 266 24.77 -19.07 -12.09
CA ASN A 266 26.16 -19.04 -12.45
C ASN A 266 26.54 -17.69 -13.04
N PHE A 267 27.53 -17.02 -12.45
CA PHE A 267 27.93 -15.67 -12.82
C PHE A 267 29.44 -15.45 -12.70
N THR A 268 29.91 -14.41 -13.34
CA THR A 268 31.29 -13.94 -13.28
C THR A 268 31.30 -12.56 -12.66
N GLU A 269 32.00 -12.39 -11.53
CA GLU A 269 32.07 -11.13 -10.78
C GLU A 269 32.83 -10.03 -11.53
N GLY A 270 33.94 -10.39 -12.18
CA GLY A 270 34.85 -9.43 -12.77
C GLY A 270 35.81 -8.79 -11.77
N ALA A 271 36.48 -7.71 -12.18
CA ALA A 271 37.37 -6.93 -11.34
C ALA A 271 36.65 -5.75 -10.70
N ILE A 272 37.19 -5.23 -9.59
CA ILE A 272 36.69 -3.99 -8.93
C ILE A 272 37.27 -2.79 -9.70
N TYR A 273 36.39 -1.87 -10.06
CA TYR A 273 36.73 -0.61 -10.70
C TYR A 273 36.62 0.56 -9.73
N THR A 274 37.59 1.49 -9.85
CA THR A 274 37.63 2.75 -9.08
C THR A 274 37.47 3.94 -10.00
N LEU A 275 36.99 5.07 -9.47
CA LEU A 275 36.89 6.31 -10.21
C LEU A 275 38.28 6.93 -10.38
N LYS A 276 38.67 7.25 -11.61
CA LYS A 276 39.89 7.98 -11.94
C LYS A 276 39.67 9.48 -11.81
N ASP A 277 38.63 9.95 -12.46
CA ASP A 277 38.21 11.36 -12.42
C ASP A 277 36.69 11.46 -12.64
N VAL A 278 36.15 12.63 -12.23
CA VAL A 278 34.72 12.96 -12.41
C VAL A 278 34.64 14.35 -13.00
N LYS A 279 34.07 14.48 -14.20
CA LYS A 279 33.96 15.73 -14.94
C LYS A 279 32.51 16.13 -15.18
N LEU A 280 32.25 17.42 -15.14
CA LEU A 280 31.01 18.01 -15.65
C LEU A 280 31.34 18.67 -17.01
N ALA A 281 30.57 18.35 -18.04
CA ALA A 281 30.73 18.80 -19.40
C ALA A 281 29.39 19.27 -19.98
N GLY A 282 29.44 19.99 -21.11
CA GLY A 282 28.23 20.52 -21.75
C GLY A 282 27.96 21.97 -21.34
N THR A 283 26.69 22.37 -21.32
CA THR A 283 26.29 23.75 -20.97
C THR A 283 25.92 23.85 -19.50
N LEU A 284 26.79 24.45 -18.70
CA LEU A 284 26.55 24.63 -17.27
C LEU A 284 25.89 25.98 -17.04
N VAL A 285 24.59 26.01 -16.79
CA VAL A 285 23.81 27.21 -16.42
C VAL A 285 23.84 27.51 -14.92
N VAL A 286 24.26 26.52 -14.13
CA VAL A 286 24.54 26.64 -12.69
C VAL A 286 26.02 26.49 -12.50
N PRO A 287 26.68 27.29 -11.62
CA PRO A 287 28.10 27.16 -11.31
C PRO A 287 28.50 25.72 -10.97
N GLU A 288 29.67 25.29 -11.49
CA GLU A 288 30.12 23.89 -11.36
C GLU A 288 30.28 23.47 -9.89
N ASP A 289 30.75 24.37 -9.05
CA ASP A 289 30.93 24.14 -7.60
C ASP A 289 29.57 23.76 -6.92
N LYS A 290 28.49 24.45 -7.30
CA LYS A 290 27.14 24.15 -6.78
C LYS A 290 26.60 22.79 -7.28
N LEU A 291 26.90 22.43 -8.53
CA LEU A 291 26.50 21.12 -9.07
C LEU A 291 27.32 19.99 -8.43
N ARG A 292 28.62 20.21 -8.22
CA ARG A 292 29.49 19.25 -7.54
C ARG A 292 29.10 19.01 -6.08
N ALA A 293 28.55 19.99 -5.40
CA ALA A 293 28.07 19.86 -4.03
C ALA A 293 26.84 18.93 -3.88
N LEU A 294 26.15 18.59 -5.00
CA LEU A 294 24.96 17.73 -4.99
C LEU A 294 25.27 16.24 -4.85
N PHE A 295 26.51 15.82 -5.07
CA PHE A 295 26.89 14.42 -5.05
C PHE A 295 28.29 14.22 -4.44
N ASP A 296 28.49 13.05 -3.83
CA ASP A 296 29.78 12.65 -3.25
C ASP A 296 30.40 11.53 -4.09
N LEU A 297 31.11 11.92 -5.15
CA LEU A 297 31.89 11.06 -6.02
C LEU A 297 33.30 11.67 -6.16
N LYS A 298 34.32 10.97 -5.67
CA LYS A 298 35.71 11.44 -5.65
C LYS A 298 36.62 10.51 -6.43
N PRO A 299 37.70 11.02 -7.02
CA PRO A 299 38.78 10.18 -7.54
C PRO A 299 39.27 9.22 -6.45
N GLY A 300 39.42 7.94 -6.80
CA GLY A 300 39.79 6.86 -5.87
C GLY A 300 38.63 6.11 -5.24
N ASP A 301 37.41 6.64 -5.28
CA ASP A 301 36.21 5.94 -4.79
C ASP A 301 35.94 4.67 -5.62
N VAL A 302 35.40 3.65 -5.00
CA VAL A 302 34.89 2.48 -5.69
C VAL A 302 33.69 2.90 -6.55
N PHE A 303 33.68 2.48 -7.82
CA PHE A 303 32.57 2.78 -8.71
C PHE A 303 31.26 2.22 -8.16
N SER A 304 30.21 3.03 -8.21
CA SER A 304 28.85 2.61 -7.85
C SER A 304 27.85 3.14 -8.86
N ARG A 305 27.19 2.24 -9.56
CA ARG A 305 26.15 2.60 -10.55
C ARG A 305 25.05 3.44 -9.92
N ARG A 306 24.60 3.10 -8.71
CA ARG A 306 23.60 3.84 -7.98
C ARG A 306 24.04 5.27 -7.70
N LYS A 307 25.25 5.46 -7.14
CA LYS A 307 25.77 6.79 -6.87
C LYS A 307 25.88 7.65 -8.14
N VAL A 308 26.24 7.06 -9.27
CA VAL A 308 26.32 7.75 -10.57
C VAL A 308 24.90 8.16 -11.04
N THR A 309 23.95 7.28 -10.96
CA THR A 309 22.55 7.57 -11.33
C THR A 309 21.93 8.63 -10.39
N ASP A 310 22.19 8.50 -9.09
CA ASP A 310 21.71 9.47 -8.10
C ASP A 310 22.30 10.85 -8.34
N ALA A 311 23.60 10.92 -8.70
CA ALA A 311 24.27 12.18 -9.05
C ALA A 311 23.65 12.83 -10.31
N ALA A 312 23.43 12.04 -11.37
CA ALA A 312 22.77 12.53 -12.59
C ALA A 312 21.37 13.06 -12.30
N THR A 313 20.61 12.33 -11.48
CA THR A 313 19.27 12.72 -11.05
C THR A 313 19.30 14.01 -10.21
N ALA A 314 20.22 14.12 -9.26
CA ALA A 314 20.35 15.30 -8.42
C ALA A 314 20.72 16.57 -9.23
N ILE A 315 21.56 16.42 -10.24
CA ILE A 315 21.89 17.52 -11.16
C ILE A 315 20.66 17.89 -11.99
N SER A 316 19.96 16.90 -12.56
CA SER A 316 18.72 17.13 -13.35
C SER A 316 17.63 17.77 -12.50
N ASP A 317 17.39 17.29 -11.28
CA ASP A 317 16.42 17.86 -10.34
C ASP A 317 16.78 19.30 -9.99
N ARG A 318 18.08 19.61 -9.79
CA ARG A 318 18.55 20.97 -9.51
C ARG A 318 18.24 21.91 -10.67
N LEU A 319 18.54 21.48 -11.91
CA LEU A 319 18.22 22.26 -13.11
C LEU A 319 16.71 22.42 -13.27
N GLY A 320 15.94 21.35 -13.06
CA GLY A 320 14.48 21.37 -13.09
C GLY A 320 13.84 22.31 -12.06
N ASN A 321 14.48 22.49 -10.89
CA ASN A 321 14.03 23.45 -9.89
C ASN A 321 14.34 24.91 -10.30
N ASP A 322 15.32 25.11 -11.18
CA ASP A 322 15.66 26.44 -11.74
C ASP A 322 14.91 26.75 -13.06
N GLY A 323 13.94 25.93 -13.44
CA GLY A 323 13.10 26.13 -14.62
C GLY A 323 13.51 25.36 -15.87
N TYR A 324 14.57 24.58 -15.84
CA TYR A 324 15.02 23.78 -16.97
C TYR A 324 14.35 22.40 -16.95
N ALA A 325 13.05 22.37 -17.24
CA ALA A 325 12.19 21.18 -17.12
C ALA A 325 12.62 20.01 -18.00
N PHE A 326 13.33 20.29 -19.10
CA PHE A 326 13.76 19.30 -20.09
C PHE A 326 15.27 19.02 -20.00
N ALA A 327 15.91 19.41 -18.89
CA ALA A 327 17.33 19.17 -18.69
C ALA A 327 17.64 17.66 -18.79
N ASN A 328 18.65 17.35 -19.60
CA ASN A 328 19.18 16.00 -19.75
C ASN A 328 20.60 15.95 -19.19
N VAL A 329 20.84 15.00 -18.30
CA VAL A 329 22.15 14.75 -17.71
C VAL A 329 22.55 13.31 -17.99
N ASN A 330 23.48 13.13 -18.93
CA ASN A 330 23.93 11.81 -19.35
C ASN A 330 25.30 11.47 -18.76
N PRO A 331 25.39 10.51 -17.83
CA PRO A 331 26.66 10.02 -17.32
C PRO A 331 27.29 9.06 -18.34
N VAL A 332 28.47 9.39 -18.81
CA VAL A 332 29.26 8.58 -19.75
C VAL A 332 30.52 8.06 -19.03
N PRO A 333 30.58 6.76 -18.69
CA PRO A 333 31.77 6.14 -18.15
C PRO A 333 32.72 5.72 -19.26
N GLU A 334 33.97 6.12 -19.18
CA GLU A 334 35.08 5.62 -19.99
C GLU A 334 35.86 4.62 -19.15
N VAL A 335 35.85 3.35 -19.55
CA VAL A 335 36.40 2.22 -18.77
C VAL A 335 37.76 1.86 -19.28
N ASP A 336 38.79 1.98 -18.45
CA ASP A 336 40.11 1.44 -18.67
C ASP A 336 40.21 0.01 -18.07
N GLN A 337 40.23 -0.99 -18.95
CA GLN A 337 40.30 -2.38 -18.52
C GLN A 337 41.68 -2.83 -18.01
N GLN A 338 42.76 -2.09 -18.35
CA GLN A 338 44.10 -2.45 -17.89
C GLN A 338 44.37 -1.95 -16.46
N THR A 339 43.91 -0.71 -16.16
CA THR A 339 44.13 -0.11 -14.85
C THR A 339 42.94 -0.33 -13.90
N HIS A 340 41.85 -0.92 -14.37
CA HIS A 340 40.56 -1.05 -13.64
C HIS A 340 40.06 0.29 -13.11
N GLN A 341 40.18 1.32 -13.94
CA GLN A 341 39.72 2.68 -13.59
C GLN A 341 38.63 3.15 -14.53
N VAL A 342 37.75 4.02 -14.04
CA VAL A 342 36.65 4.63 -14.78
C VAL A 342 36.79 6.15 -14.72
N SER A 343 36.90 6.79 -15.88
CA SER A 343 36.70 8.25 -16.02
C SER A 343 35.23 8.53 -16.27
N LEU A 344 34.60 9.32 -15.42
CA LEU A 344 33.18 9.60 -15.48
C LEU A 344 32.92 11.03 -15.94
N SER A 345 32.21 11.22 -17.02
CA SER A 345 31.81 12.52 -17.55
C SER A 345 30.28 12.66 -17.52
N PHE A 346 29.76 13.65 -16.79
CA PHE A 346 28.35 14.02 -16.84
C PHE A 346 28.15 15.09 -17.92
N PHE A 347 27.52 14.73 -19.02
CA PHE A 347 27.16 15.68 -20.06
C PHE A 347 25.82 16.32 -19.71
N VAL A 348 25.88 17.63 -19.43
CA VAL A 348 24.73 18.45 -19.02
C VAL A 348 24.20 19.23 -20.22
N ASP A 349 22.95 18.97 -20.57
CA ASP A 349 22.19 19.78 -21.51
C ASP A 349 20.94 20.33 -20.78
N PRO A 350 20.94 21.61 -20.40
CA PRO A 350 19.81 22.19 -19.65
C PRO A 350 18.55 22.38 -20.52
N GLY A 351 18.68 22.38 -21.85
CA GLY A 351 17.59 22.78 -22.72
C GLY A 351 17.20 24.25 -22.55
N LYS A 352 15.91 24.57 -22.76
CA LYS A 352 15.37 25.91 -22.58
C LYS A 352 14.68 26.06 -21.23
N LEU A 353 14.65 27.29 -20.71
CA LEU A 353 13.83 27.67 -19.57
C LEU A 353 12.36 27.48 -19.95
N ALA A 354 11.59 26.78 -19.13
CA ALA A 354 10.20 26.43 -19.41
C ALA A 354 9.25 27.09 -18.38
N TYR A 355 8.06 27.46 -18.85
CA TYR A 355 6.99 28.05 -18.05
C TYR A 355 5.75 27.16 -18.07
N VAL A 356 5.04 27.06 -16.94
CA VAL A 356 3.77 26.34 -16.86
C VAL A 356 2.66 27.22 -17.43
N ARG A 357 2.02 26.79 -18.51
CA ARG A 357 0.88 27.50 -19.09
C ARG A 357 -0.40 27.24 -18.30
N ARG A 358 -0.74 25.98 -18.13
CA ARG A 358 -1.96 25.53 -17.42
C ARG A 358 -1.72 24.25 -16.66
N ILE A 359 -2.47 24.10 -15.57
CA ILE A 359 -2.56 22.86 -14.80
C ILE A 359 -3.96 22.30 -15.00
N ASN A 360 -4.05 21.18 -15.70
CA ASN A 360 -5.30 20.52 -16.05
C ASN A 360 -5.50 19.27 -15.20
N PHE A 361 -6.75 19.01 -14.82
CA PHE A 361 -7.15 17.80 -14.12
C PHE A 361 -8.12 17.01 -14.97
N SER A 362 -8.02 15.68 -14.92
CA SER A 362 -8.90 14.74 -15.60
C SER A 362 -9.06 13.47 -14.77
N GLY A 363 -10.22 12.78 -14.94
CA GLY A 363 -10.54 11.58 -14.19
C GLY A 363 -11.23 11.82 -12.85
N ASN A 364 -11.31 13.07 -12.39
CA ASN A 364 -12.01 13.47 -11.15
C ASN A 364 -13.52 13.61 -11.41
N THR A 365 -14.24 12.49 -11.47
CA THR A 365 -15.67 12.45 -11.78
C THR A 365 -16.56 12.84 -10.59
N LYS A 366 -16.07 12.60 -9.36
CA LYS A 366 -16.76 12.90 -8.09
C LYS A 366 -16.10 14.06 -7.35
N THR A 367 -14.76 14.10 -7.34
CA THR A 367 -13.99 15.12 -6.62
C THR A 367 -14.04 16.46 -7.34
N ALA A 368 -14.41 17.52 -6.65
CA ALA A 368 -14.44 18.87 -7.21
C ALA A 368 -13.02 19.34 -7.60
N ASP A 369 -12.90 20.06 -8.71
CA ASP A 369 -11.61 20.57 -9.21
C ASP A 369 -10.85 21.41 -8.17
N VAL A 370 -11.57 22.19 -7.36
CA VAL A 370 -10.99 23.01 -6.28
C VAL A 370 -10.22 22.16 -5.27
N VAL A 371 -10.63 20.90 -5.04
CA VAL A 371 -9.97 19.98 -4.10
C VAL A 371 -8.59 19.58 -4.61
N LEU A 372 -8.45 19.34 -5.91
CA LEU A 372 -7.16 19.04 -6.53
C LEU A 372 -6.30 20.31 -6.64
N ARG A 373 -6.91 21.41 -7.07
CA ARG A 373 -6.21 22.68 -7.34
C ARG A 373 -5.58 23.27 -6.09
N ARG A 374 -6.21 23.17 -4.92
CA ARG A 374 -5.66 23.65 -3.64
C ARG A 374 -4.40 22.89 -3.20
N GLU A 375 -4.19 21.67 -3.71
CA GLU A 375 -2.99 20.88 -3.43
C GLU A 375 -1.78 21.29 -4.29
N MET A 376 -1.98 22.12 -5.30
CA MET A 376 -0.90 22.57 -6.19
C MET A 376 0.05 23.52 -5.47
N ARG A 377 1.34 23.31 -5.70
CA ARG A 377 2.43 24.18 -5.24
C ARG A 377 3.07 24.92 -6.39
N GLN A 378 3.09 24.30 -7.59
CA GLN A 378 3.44 24.97 -8.83
C GLN A 378 2.30 25.89 -9.26
N MET A 379 2.63 27.12 -9.62
CA MET A 379 1.66 28.10 -10.13
C MET A 379 1.64 28.12 -11.65
N GLU A 380 0.47 28.39 -12.23
CA GLU A 380 0.30 28.70 -13.64
C GLU A 380 0.99 30.05 -13.97
N GLY A 381 1.61 30.16 -15.12
CA GLY A 381 2.36 31.34 -15.55
C GLY A 381 3.76 31.48 -14.95
N ALA A 382 4.12 30.67 -13.94
CA ALA A 382 5.43 30.68 -13.33
C ALA A 382 6.44 29.79 -14.08
N ALA A 383 7.73 30.04 -13.89
CA ALA A 383 8.76 29.12 -14.32
C ALA A 383 8.54 27.74 -13.66
N VAL A 384 8.87 26.69 -14.39
CA VAL A 384 8.75 25.33 -13.88
C VAL A 384 9.68 25.15 -12.67
N ASP A 385 9.17 24.51 -11.63
CA ASP A 385 9.95 24.02 -10.51
C ASP A 385 9.60 22.54 -10.32
N ALA A 386 10.55 21.67 -10.68
CA ALA A 386 10.36 20.22 -10.61
C ALA A 386 10.03 19.75 -9.19
N SER A 387 10.60 20.40 -8.18
CA SER A 387 10.32 20.07 -6.78
C SER A 387 8.88 20.42 -6.40
N GLN A 388 8.36 21.57 -6.87
CA GLN A 388 6.97 21.96 -6.62
C GLN A 388 5.97 21.07 -7.36
N LEU A 389 6.28 20.66 -8.60
CA LEU A 389 5.50 19.69 -9.34
C LEU A 389 5.44 18.34 -8.62
N LYS A 390 6.60 17.83 -8.19
CA LYS A 390 6.69 16.58 -7.43
C LYS A 390 5.95 16.67 -6.09
N ARG A 391 6.06 17.80 -5.39
CA ARG A 391 5.29 18.07 -4.16
C ARG A 391 3.80 18.10 -4.44
N SER A 392 3.36 18.76 -5.51
CA SER A 392 1.94 18.79 -5.91
C SER A 392 1.40 17.38 -6.15
N LYS A 393 2.14 16.54 -6.90
CA LYS A 393 1.77 15.14 -7.10
C LYS A 393 1.70 14.37 -5.77
N THR A 394 2.74 14.49 -4.93
CA THR A 394 2.78 13.80 -3.63
C THR A 394 1.63 14.22 -2.71
N ARG A 395 1.20 15.49 -2.78
CA ARG A 395 0.06 15.97 -2.01
C ARG A 395 -1.25 15.36 -2.52
N LEU A 396 -1.45 15.26 -3.84
CA LEU A 396 -2.59 14.55 -4.41
C LEU A 396 -2.60 13.07 -4.02
N ASP A 397 -1.45 12.38 -4.10
CA ASP A 397 -1.32 10.98 -3.68
C ASP A 397 -1.68 10.79 -2.18
N ARG A 398 -1.32 11.77 -1.33
CA ARG A 398 -1.59 11.73 0.11
C ARG A 398 -3.05 11.99 0.51
N LEU A 399 -3.87 12.54 -0.38
CA LEU A 399 -5.30 12.70 -0.11
C LEU A 399 -5.99 11.37 0.14
N GLY A 400 -5.50 10.28 -0.47
CA GLY A 400 -6.10 8.95 -0.33
C GLY A 400 -7.46 8.84 -1.04
N TYR A 401 -7.71 9.65 -2.07
CA TYR A 401 -8.93 9.62 -2.88
C TYR A 401 -8.73 8.91 -4.21
N PHE A 402 -7.46 8.63 -4.56
CA PHE A 402 -7.06 8.17 -5.87
C PHE A 402 -6.22 6.89 -5.76
N ASP A 403 -6.51 5.90 -6.62
CA ASP A 403 -5.67 4.71 -6.80
C ASP A 403 -4.38 5.06 -7.54
N GLU A 404 -4.48 6.02 -8.48
CA GLU A 404 -3.34 6.47 -9.28
C GLU A 404 -3.45 7.97 -9.55
N VAL A 405 -2.32 8.66 -9.46
CA VAL A 405 -2.13 10.04 -9.89
C VAL A 405 -1.01 10.08 -10.92
N ALA A 406 -1.36 10.10 -12.19
CA ALA A 406 -0.41 10.25 -13.28
C ALA A 406 -0.20 11.73 -13.59
N MET A 407 1.07 12.16 -13.68
CA MET A 407 1.43 13.52 -14.07
C MET A 407 2.14 13.47 -15.41
N GLN A 408 1.67 14.27 -16.36
CA GLN A 408 2.27 14.43 -17.68
C GLN A 408 2.55 15.91 -17.93
N THR A 409 3.68 16.19 -18.56
CA THR A 409 4.16 17.56 -18.80
C THR A 409 4.46 17.75 -20.29
N PRO A 410 3.42 17.71 -21.17
CA PRO A 410 3.62 17.87 -22.60
C PRO A 410 4.06 19.30 -22.94
N ALA A 411 5.06 19.39 -23.81
CA ALA A 411 5.43 20.68 -24.42
C ALA A 411 4.29 21.18 -25.32
N VAL A 412 4.08 22.49 -25.35
CA VAL A 412 3.06 23.11 -26.20
C VAL A 412 3.57 23.23 -27.63
N VAL A 413 2.80 22.73 -28.59
CA VAL A 413 3.17 22.80 -30.01
C VAL A 413 3.34 24.27 -30.45
N GLY A 414 4.50 24.61 -31.01
CA GLY A 414 4.84 25.96 -31.44
C GLY A 414 5.40 26.89 -30.35
N ALA A 415 5.45 26.46 -29.09
CA ALA A 415 6.04 27.21 -27.97
C ALA A 415 6.96 26.30 -27.12
N PRO A 416 8.23 26.15 -27.51
CA PRO A 416 9.14 25.17 -26.90
C PRO A 416 9.59 25.55 -25.48
N ASP A 417 9.28 26.74 -25.03
CA ASP A 417 9.53 27.30 -23.70
C ASP A 417 8.30 27.25 -22.79
N VAL A 418 7.21 26.61 -23.23
CA VAL A 418 5.94 26.54 -22.49
C VAL A 418 5.46 25.10 -22.43
N MET A 419 4.97 24.69 -21.28
CA MET A 419 4.41 23.36 -21.07
C MET A 419 3.08 23.41 -20.35
N ASP A 420 2.24 22.42 -20.61
CA ASP A 420 1.07 22.15 -19.79
C ASP A 420 1.42 21.07 -18.75
N VAL A 421 0.75 21.13 -17.60
CA VAL A 421 0.84 20.08 -16.58
C VAL A 421 -0.52 19.41 -16.50
N ASN A 422 -0.58 18.15 -16.86
CA ASN A 422 -1.81 17.36 -16.85
C ASN A 422 -1.75 16.33 -15.73
N PHE A 423 -2.62 16.46 -14.75
CA PHE A 423 -2.84 15.43 -13.73
C PHE A 423 -4.06 14.58 -14.14
N ASN A 424 -3.81 13.31 -14.41
CA ASN A 424 -4.86 12.33 -14.64
C ASN A 424 -4.99 11.45 -13.40
N VAL A 425 -6.17 11.46 -12.78
CA VAL A 425 -6.44 10.74 -11.53
C VAL A 425 -7.42 9.60 -11.77
N THR A 426 -7.24 8.51 -11.08
CA THR A 426 -8.19 7.40 -11.03
C THR A 426 -8.80 7.35 -9.64
N GLU A 427 -10.06 7.74 -9.52
CA GLU A 427 -10.76 7.79 -8.23
C GLU A 427 -11.10 6.40 -7.72
N HIS A 428 -10.92 6.18 -6.41
CA HIS A 428 -11.44 5.00 -5.73
C HIS A 428 -12.53 5.37 -4.71
N PRO A 429 -13.33 4.41 -4.24
CA PRO A 429 -14.26 4.65 -3.16
C PRO A 429 -13.54 5.11 -1.90
N SER A 430 -13.79 6.35 -1.46
CA SER A 430 -13.14 6.97 -0.31
C SER A 430 -13.83 6.67 1.03
N GLY A 431 -14.88 5.84 1.02
CA GLY A 431 -15.57 5.37 2.21
C GLY A 431 -14.96 4.08 2.74
N SER A 432 -14.78 3.99 4.05
CA SER A 432 -14.36 2.78 4.73
C SER A 432 -15.25 2.47 5.92
N VAL A 433 -15.63 1.21 6.05
CA VAL A 433 -16.32 0.67 7.22
C VAL A 433 -15.37 -0.32 7.86
N MET A 434 -15.03 -0.07 9.11
CA MET A 434 -14.18 -0.97 9.89
C MET A 434 -14.95 -1.48 11.10
N ALA A 435 -14.82 -2.78 11.38
CA ALA A 435 -15.27 -3.39 12.60
C ALA A 435 -14.14 -4.28 13.13
N GLY A 436 -13.84 -4.14 14.41
CA GLY A 436 -12.74 -4.86 15.03
C GLY A 436 -13.09 -5.33 16.42
N VAL A 437 -12.45 -6.42 16.83
CA VAL A 437 -12.50 -6.95 18.16
C VAL A 437 -11.06 -6.98 18.70
N GLY A 438 -10.84 -6.40 19.86
CA GLY A 438 -9.56 -6.40 20.54
C GLY A 438 -9.72 -6.98 21.95
N TYR A 439 -8.59 -7.17 22.64
CA TYR A 439 -8.56 -7.56 24.04
C TYR A 439 -7.41 -6.84 24.76
N GLY A 440 -7.73 -6.20 25.85
CA GLY A 440 -6.76 -5.62 26.79
C GLY A 440 -6.94 -6.22 28.17
N GLN A 441 -5.84 -6.46 28.90
CA GLN A 441 -5.91 -7.07 30.23
C GLN A 441 -6.78 -6.27 31.22
N SER A 442 -6.75 -4.94 31.15
CA SER A 442 -7.58 -4.06 31.98
C SER A 442 -8.92 -3.72 31.35
N GLN A 443 -8.96 -3.61 30.02
CA GLN A 443 -10.17 -3.18 29.29
C GLN A 443 -11.10 -4.33 28.90
N GLY A 444 -10.62 -5.59 29.03
CA GLY A 444 -11.34 -6.77 28.58
C GLY A 444 -11.52 -6.81 27.06
N ILE A 445 -12.66 -7.32 26.62
CA ILE A 445 -13.01 -7.33 25.20
C ILE A 445 -13.35 -5.90 24.77
N ILE A 446 -12.73 -5.48 23.67
CA ILE A 446 -12.93 -4.16 23.06
C ILE A 446 -13.58 -4.37 21.72
N LEU A 447 -14.72 -3.74 21.51
CA LEU A 447 -15.45 -3.72 20.25
C LEU A 447 -15.30 -2.34 19.64
N ASN A 448 -14.75 -2.28 18.43
CA ASN A 448 -14.60 -1.06 17.66
C ASN A 448 -15.42 -1.16 16.38
N ALA A 449 -16.15 -0.11 16.06
CA ALA A 449 -16.77 0.05 14.76
C ALA A 449 -16.59 1.51 14.31
N SER A 450 -16.21 1.71 13.06
CA SER A 450 -16.11 3.06 12.50
C SER A 450 -16.56 3.09 11.04
N LEU A 451 -17.23 4.17 10.70
CA LEU A 451 -17.56 4.59 9.35
C LEU A 451 -16.77 5.87 9.07
N ASN A 452 -15.87 5.82 8.12
CA ASN A 452 -15.14 7.00 7.68
C ASN A 452 -15.45 7.23 6.20
N GLN A 453 -15.84 8.44 5.86
CA GLN A 453 -16.03 8.89 4.50
C GLN A 453 -15.11 10.08 4.26
N ASP A 454 -14.00 9.83 3.59
CA ASP A 454 -13.14 10.89 3.10
C ASP A 454 -13.72 11.44 1.80
N ASN A 455 -13.49 12.71 1.51
CA ASN A 455 -14.02 13.40 0.34
C ASN A 455 -15.56 13.28 0.24
N PHE A 456 -16.26 13.63 1.33
CA PHE A 456 -17.72 13.56 1.41
C PHE A 456 -18.35 14.43 0.31
N LEU A 457 -19.18 13.82 -0.54
CA LEU A 457 -19.82 14.47 -1.70
C LEU A 457 -18.84 15.18 -2.66
N GLY A 458 -17.57 14.81 -2.66
CA GLY A 458 -16.55 15.40 -3.53
C GLY A 458 -15.99 16.76 -3.06
N THR A 459 -16.36 17.22 -1.87
CA THR A 459 -15.94 18.52 -1.30
C THR A 459 -14.54 18.49 -0.69
N GLY A 460 -14.00 17.29 -0.47
CA GLY A 460 -12.77 17.08 0.29
C GLY A 460 -12.98 17.06 1.80
N ASP A 461 -14.22 17.17 2.28
CA ASP A 461 -14.53 17.06 3.69
C ASP A 461 -14.47 15.59 4.14
N ARG A 462 -14.13 15.40 5.41
CA ARG A 462 -14.13 14.08 6.05
C ARG A 462 -15.25 14.00 7.05
N VAL A 463 -16.06 12.95 6.94
CA VAL A 463 -17.08 12.59 7.93
C VAL A 463 -16.68 11.28 8.57
N SER A 464 -16.63 11.24 9.90
CA SER A 464 -16.33 10.02 10.64
C SER A 464 -17.35 9.82 11.76
N VAL A 465 -17.82 8.58 11.89
CA VAL A 465 -18.65 8.13 13.00
C VAL A 465 -17.97 6.91 13.60
N SER A 466 -17.78 6.90 14.90
CA SER A 466 -17.14 5.78 15.57
C SER A 466 -17.88 5.34 16.83
N PHE A 467 -17.79 4.06 17.08
CA PHE A 467 -18.26 3.39 18.27
C PHE A 467 -17.11 2.57 18.86
N ASN A 468 -16.86 2.78 20.15
CA ASN A 468 -15.90 1.99 20.91
C ASN A 468 -16.56 1.51 22.19
N ASN A 469 -16.48 0.24 22.50
CA ASN A 469 -17.04 -0.34 23.71
C ASN A 469 -16.05 -1.32 24.34
N SER A 470 -15.71 -1.07 25.59
CA SER A 470 -14.87 -1.93 26.42
C SER A 470 -15.55 -2.13 27.79
N LEU A 471 -14.93 -2.87 28.69
CA LEU A 471 -15.42 -2.99 30.08
C LEU A 471 -15.38 -1.65 30.83
N ILE A 472 -14.45 -0.76 30.47
CA ILE A 472 -14.22 0.51 31.16
C ILE A 472 -15.03 1.64 30.53
N THR A 473 -14.98 1.73 29.19
CA THR A 473 -15.56 2.86 28.46
C THR A 473 -16.43 2.41 27.30
N ARG A 474 -17.53 3.16 27.11
CA ARG A 474 -18.34 3.11 25.90
C ARG A 474 -18.42 4.52 25.33
N VAL A 475 -18.03 4.68 24.07
CA VAL A 475 -17.97 5.98 23.40
C VAL A 475 -18.66 5.90 22.04
N TYR A 476 -19.56 6.81 21.78
CA TYR A 476 -20.07 7.17 20.46
C TYR A 476 -19.51 8.52 20.08
N SER A 477 -18.98 8.67 18.87
CA SER A 477 -18.49 9.96 18.41
C SER A 477 -18.73 10.18 16.94
N ALA A 478 -18.96 11.43 16.56
CA ALA A 478 -19.13 11.88 15.19
C ALA A 478 -18.32 13.15 14.97
N PHE A 479 -17.58 13.20 13.86
CA PHE A 479 -16.76 14.35 13.48
C PHE A 479 -16.97 14.68 12.01
N VAL A 480 -16.99 15.98 11.73
CA VAL A 480 -16.97 16.53 10.36
C VAL A 480 -15.78 17.47 10.28
N THR A 481 -14.84 17.16 9.39
CA THR A 481 -13.61 17.94 9.19
C THR A 481 -13.56 18.51 7.79
N ASP A 482 -13.52 19.84 7.69
CA ASP A 482 -13.14 20.57 6.50
C ASP A 482 -11.63 20.86 6.57
N PRO A 483 -10.79 20.18 5.78
CA PRO A 483 -9.33 20.32 5.86
C PRO A 483 -8.82 21.66 5.32
N TYR A 484 -9.66 22.40 4.60
CA TYR A 484 -9.34 23.69 4.00
C TYR A 484 -10.44 24.72 4.23
N TRP A 485 -10.88 24.89 5.48
CA TRP A 485 -11.82 25.95 5.86
C TRP A 485 -11.31 27.34 5.46
N LYS A 486 -9.98 27.52 5.41
CA LYS A 486 -9.32 28.68 4.82
C LYS A 486 -8.32 28.23 3.73
N PRO A 487 -8.09 29.07 2.70
CA PRO A 487 -7.13 28.76 1.62
C PRO A 487 -5.71 28.43 2.11
N ASP A 488 -5.32 28.98 3.26
CA ASP A 488 -4.00 28.77 3.88
C ASP A 488 -3.84 27.35 4.49
N GLY A 489 -4.84 26.47 4.33
CA GLY A 489 -4.79 25.10 4.84
C GLY A 489 -5.22 24.99 6.31
N ILE A 490 -5.86 26.02 6.86
CA ILE A 490 -6.47 25.93 8.20
C ILE A 490 -7.68 25.00 8.10
N SER A 491 -7.63 23.91 8.86
CA SER A 491 -8.74 22.98 8.96
C SER A 491 -9.74 23.39 10.05
N ARG A 492 -11.01 22.99 9.87
CA ARG A 492 -12.04 23.11 10.88
C ARG A 492 -12.69 21.75 11.13
N THR A 493 -12.73 21.33 12.39
CA THR A 493 -13.41 20.10 12.81
C THR A 493 -14.55 20.44 13.75
N LEU A 494 -15.74 19.94 13.43
CA LEU A 494 -16.90 19.93 14.32
C LEU A 494 -17.04 18.52 14.87
N GLY A 495 -17.20 18.39 16.19
CA GLY A 495 -17.30 17.10 16.86
C GLY A 495 -18.47 17.04 17.84
N ALA A 496 -19.00 15.83 18.02
CA ALA A 496 -19.94 15.50 19.07
C ALA A 496 -19.62 14.10 19.61
N TYR A 497 -19.82 13.89 20.90
CA TYR A 497 -19.62 12.59 21.52
C TYR A 497 -20.58 12.34 22.68
N ASP A 498 -20.80 11.05 22.95
CA ASP A 498 -21.43 10.52 24.16
C ASP A 498 -20.51 9.44 24.74
N ARG A 499 -20.16 9.56 26.01
CA ARG A 499 -19.21 8.67 26.69
C ARG A 499 -19.74 8.24 28.05
N THR A 500 -19.70 6.94 28.30
CA THR A 500 -19.87 6.36 29.63
C THR A 500 -18.55 5.75 30.09
N THR A 501 -18.11 6.06 31.31
CA THR A 501 -16.90 5.52 31.92
C THR A 501 -17.23 4.88 33.28
N ASP A 502 -16.85 3.60 33.45
CA ASP A 502 -16.90 2.89 34.74
C ASP A 502 -15.49 2.82 35.33
N ALA A 503 -15.19 3.75 36.22
CA ALA A 503 -13.86 3.88 36.83
C ALA A 503 -13.48 2.67 37.70
N THR A 504 -14.44 1.99 38.28
CA THR A 504 -14.20 0.80 39.10
C THR A 504 -13.52 -0.31 38.33
N ARG A 505 -13.91 -0.48 37.07
CA ARG A 505 -13.32 -1.46 36.16
C ARG A 505 -11.95 -1.04 35.62
N ALA A 506 -11.64 0.26 35.69
CA ALA A 506 -10.34 0.82 35.30
C ALA A 506 -9.25 0.68 36.39
N ASN A 507 -9.49 -0.08 37.43
CA ASN A 507 -8.67 -0.18 38.67
C ASN A 507 -8.63 1.12 39.46
N LEU A 508 -9.58 2.02 39.25
CA LEU A 508 -9.70 3.29 39.96
C LEU A 508 -10.67 3.16 41.14
N ALA A 509 -10.76 4.21 41.92
CA ALA A 509 -11.77 4.32 42.94
C ALA A 509 -13.20 4.40 42.35
N SER A 510 -14.16 3.84 43.02
CA SER A 510 -15.51 3.56 42.47
C SER A 510 -16.30 4.82 42.15
N TYR A 511 -16.58 5.05 40.87
CA TYR A 511 -17.58 6.01 40.34
C TYR A 511 -17.92 5.66 38.90
N THR A 512 -19.04 6.18 38.41
CA THR A 512 -19.41 6.15 36.98
C THR A 512 -19.61 7.57 36.48
N SER A 513 -19.08 7.86 35.30
CA SER A 513 -19.25 9.14 34.62
C SER A 513 -19.96 8.94 33.28
N ASN A 514 -21.07 9.61 33.11
CA ASN A 514 -21.73 9.79 31.82
C ASN A 514 -21.47 11.21 31.33
N SER A 515 -20.92 11.38 30.17
CA SER A 515 -20.61 12.68 29.60
C SER A 515 -20.97 12.76 28.13
N TYR A 516 -21.50 13.86 27.70
CA TYR A 516 -21.67 14.19 26.30
C TYR A 516 -21.15 15.60 26.03
N GLY A 517 -20.70 15.82 24.81
CA GLY A 517 -20.13 17.11 24.46
C GLY A 517 -20.11 17.37 22.96
N THR A 518 -19.91 18.67 22.67
CA THR A 518 -19.71 19.16 21.30
C THR A 518 -18.46 20.04 21.25
N SER A 519 -17.81 20.08 20.12
CA SER A 519 -16.59 20.88 19.97
C SER A 519 -16.44 21.45 18.57
N VAL A 520 -15.76 22.59 18.49
CA VAL A 520 -15.18 23.13 17.26
C VAL A 520 -13.70 23.30 17.48
N SER A 521 -12.89 22.81 16.54
CA SER A 521 -11.45 22.99 16.58
C SER A 521 -10.91 23.42 15.22
N PHE A 522 -9.81 24.18 15.25
CA PHE A 522 -9.09 24.69 14.09
C PHE A 522 -7.67 24.15 14.15
N GLY A 523 -7.25 23.43 13.08
CA GLY A 523 -5.88 22.97 12.91
C GLY A 523 -5.14 23.92 11.98
N ILE A 524 -4.06 24.48 12.47
CA ILE A 524 -3.24 25.49 11.78
C ILE A 524 -1.89 24.87 11.48
N PRO A 525 -1.57 24.52 10.21
CA PRO A 525 -0.24 24.09 9.83
C PRO A 525 0.71 25.29 9.88
N VAL A 526 1.70 25.25 10.75
CA VAL A 526 2.72 26.29 10.85
C VAL A 526 3.82 26.08 9.81
N ASN A 527 4.25 24.84 9.65
CA ASN A 527 5.17 24.38 8.62
C ASN A 527 4.96 22.89 8.32
N GLU A 528 5.88 22.23 7.62
CA GLU A 528 5.77 20.81 7.27
C GLU A 528 5.83 19.84 8.49
N PHE A 529 6.40 20.32 9.60
CA PHE A 529 6.63 19.52 10.81
C PHE A 529 5.81 19.97 12.01
N ASP A 530 5.37 21.23 12.01
CA ASP A 530 4.69 21.86 13.14
C ASP A 530 3.23 22.17 12.82
N SER A 531 2.35 21.83 13.73
CA SER A 531 0.95 22.21 13.69
C SER A 531 0.47 22.69 15.06
N VAL A 532 -0.45 23.65 15.03
CA VAL A 532 -1.14 24.16 16.22
C VAL A 532 -2.62 23.86 16.06
N GLN A 533 -3.27 23.37 17.11
CA GLN A 533 -4.70 23.15 17.17
C GLN A 533 -5.30 24.03 18.26
N LEU A 534 -6.33 24.77 17.93
CA LEU A 534 -7.11 25.58 18.88
C LEU A 534 -8.56 25.09 18.87
N GLY A 535 -9.16 24.93 20.02
CA GLY A 535 -10.51 24.39 20.11
C GLY A 535 -11.35 25.04 21.22
N LEU A 536 -12.64 25.01 21.02
CA LEU A 536 -13.65 25.33 22.01
C LEU A 536 -14.65 24.20 22.08
N GLY A 537 -14.92 23.70 23.27
CA GLY A 537 -15.85 22.60 23.51
C GLY A 537 -16.86 22.93 24.61
N TYR A 538 -17.99 22.26 24.57
CA TYR A 538 -18.95 22.19 25.64
C TYR A 538 -19.10 20.75 26.07
N ASP A 539 -18.96 20.49 27.37
CA ASP A 539 -19.09 19.18 27.99
C ASP A 539 -20.12 19.22 29.12
N ASN A 540 -20.99 18.22 29.16
CA ASN A 540 -21.85 17.93 30.28
C ASN A 540 -21.41 16.65 30.94
N TYR A 541 -21.18 16.69 32.24
CA TYR A 541 -20.85 15.52 33.06
C TYR A 541 -21.99 15.19 34.00
N ASN A 542 -22.31 13.90 34.11
CA ASN A 542 -23.23 13.37 35.11
C ASN A 542 -22.54 12.21 35.84
N LEU A 543 -22.21 12.42 37.11
CA LEU A 543 -21.42 11.54 37.95
C LEU A 543 -22.34 10.77 38.93
N SER A 544 -22.06 9.46 39.01
CA SER A 544 -22.73 8.57 39.95
C SER A 544 -21.70 7.89 40.84
N ILE A 545 -21.97 7.84 42.12
CA ILE A 545 -21.17 7.16 43.13
C ILE A 545 -22.02 6.07 43.81
N THR A 546 -21.36 5.17 44.50
CA THR A 546 -21.97 4.09 45.29
C THR A 546 -21.52 4.20 46.74
N ASP A 547 -22.16 3.45 47.63
CA ASP A 547 -21.77 3.38 49.07
C ASP A 547 -20.33 2.92 49.28
N SER A 548 -19.74 2.25 48.27
CA SER A 548 -18.33 1.85 48.25
C SER A 548 -17.38 2.90 47.70
N SER A 549 -17.89 4.07 47.28
CA SER A 549 -17.03 5.15 46.79
C SER A 549 -16.24 5.79 47.94
N PRO A 550 -15.02 6.30 47.70
CA PRO A 550 -14.27 7.02 48.72
C PRO A 550 -15.05 8.22 49.28
N THR A 551 -14.92 8.46 50.57
CA THR A 551 -15.54 9.60 51.25
C THR A 551 -15.20 10.93 50.58
N VAL A 552 -13.98 11.08 50.11
CA VAL A 552 -13.54 12.27 49.36
C VAL A 552 -14.38 12.53 48.11
N TYR A 553 -14.85 11.49 47.40
CA TYR A 553 -15.74 11.64 46.26
C TYR A 553 -17.16 11.94 46.64
N ILE A 554 -17.65 11.32 47.73
CA ILE A 554 -18.97 11.56 48.30
C ILE A 554 -19.07 13.02 48.75
N ASP A 555 -18.07 13.49 49.51
CA ASP A 555 -18.02 14.86 50.02
C ASP A 555 -17.91 15.89 48.88
N TYR A 556 -17.12 15.56 47.84
CA TYR A 556 -17.03 16.44 46.66
C TYR A 556 -18.37 16.59 45.95
N LEU A 557 -19.08 15.49 45.69
CA LEU A 557 -20.38 15.55 45.00
C LEU A 557 -21.50 16.13 45.90
N ASN A 558 -21.45 15.91 47.21
CA ASN A 558 -22.37 16.55 48.14
C ASN A 558 -22.16 18.08 48.18
N THR A 559 -20.92 18.52 48.02
CA THR A 559 -20.57 19.95 48.03
C THR A 559 -20.85 20.63 46.73
N TYR A 560 -20.51 20.02 45.60
CA TYR A 560 -20.51 20.65 44.29
C TYR A 560 -21.60 20.15 43.34
N GLY A 561 -22.31 19.07 43.71
CA GLY A 561 -23.35 18.45 42.88
C GLY A 561 -22.81 17.32 41.99
N HIS A 562 -23.75 16.67 41.28
CA HIS A 562 -23.48 15.52 40.43
C HIS A 562 -23.38 15.85 38.95
N ARG A 563 -23.82 17.04 38.55
CA ARG A 563 -23.86 17.48 37.16
C ARG A 563 -23.03 18.74 36.99
N PHE A 564 -22.22 18.75 35.92
CA PHE A 564 -21.34 19.87 35.59
C PHE A 564 -21.50 20.20 34.10
N ASN A 565 -21.62 21.49 33.81
CA ASN A 565 -21.71 22.04 32.47
C ASN A 565 -20.50 22.94 32.27
N ASP A 566 -19.62 22.53 31.38
CA ASP A 566 -18.32 23.16 31.23
C ASP A 566 -18.07 23.58 29.79
N VAL A 567 -17.59 24.80 29.65
CA VAL A 567 -17.03 25.27 28.39
C VAL A 567 -15.52 25.22 28.52
N LYS A 568 -14.87 24.49 27.65
CA LYS A 568 -13.43 24.33 27.68
C LYS A 568 -12.75 24.93 26.46
N TRP A 569 -11.62 25.55 26.68
CA TRP A 569 -10.71 25.99 25.68
C TRP A 569 -9.55 24.99 25.62
N THR A 570 -9.14 24.62 24.39
CA THR A 570 -8.02 23.71 24.17
C THR A 570 -7.03 24.35 23.21
N ALA A 571 -5.73 24.21 23.52
CA ALA A 571 -4.66 24.56 22.61
C ALA A 571 -3.64 23.42 22.60
N ALA A 572 -3.24 22.98 21.44
CA ALA A 572 -2.21 21.96 21.31
C ALA A 572 -1.20 22.32 20.23
N TRP A 573 0.06 21.95 20.45
CA TRP A 573 1.12 22.05 19.49
C TRP A 573 1.70 20.65 19.27
N SER A 574 1.98 20.31 18.01
CA SER A 574 2.61 19.06 17.64
C SER A 574 3.76 19.33 16.68
N HIS A 575 4.91 18.71 16.96
CA HIS A 575 6.09 18.70 16.11
C HIS A 575 6.42 17.25 15.74
N ASP A 576 6.49 16.92 14.45
CA ASP A 576 6.73 15.54 13.97
C ASP A 576 7.73 15.51 12.81
N THR A 577 8.95 15.06 13.11
CA THR A 577 10.04 14.86 12.15
C THR A 577 10.38 13.39 11.94
N ARG A 578 9.53 12.47 12.42
CA ARG A 578 9.77 11.03 12.27
C ARG A 578 9.79 10.64 10.79
N ASP A 579 10.66 9.70 10.46
CA ASP A 579 10.77 9.17 9.11
C ASP A 579 9.50 8.42 8.67
N ARG A 580 8.71 7.92 9.63
CA ARG A 580 7.41 7.27 9.40
C ARG A 580 6.55 7.29 10.67
N ALA A 581 5.23 7.25 10.46
CA ALA A 581 4.26 7.27 11.55
C ALA A 581 4.25 5.95 12.35
N ILE A 582 4.39 4.81 11.65
CA ILE A 582 4.42 3.47 12.25
C ILE A 582 5.83 2.94 12.24
N SER A 583 6.30 2.45 13.39
CA SER A 583 7.66 1.90 13.58
C SER A 583 8.79 2.81 13.08
N PRO A 584 8.91 4.05 13.59
CA PRO A 584 9.98 4.97 13.18
C PRO A 584 11.36 4.44 13.59
N ASP A 585 12.38 4.82 12.80
CA ASP A 585 13.79 4.54 13.10
C ASP A 585 14.54 5.81 13.51
N LYS A 586 14.08 6.97 13.07
CA LYS A 586 14.69 8.27 13.37
C LYS A 586 13.69 9.39 13.43
N GLY A 587 14.06 10.47 14.12
CA GLY A 587 13.28 11.70 14.22
C GLY A 587 12.69 11.93 15.60
N VAL A 588 11.95 12.99 15.73
CA VAL A 588 11.35 13.45 16.99
C VAL A 588 9.86 13.63 16.81
N TRP A 589 9.09 13.25 17.80
CA TRP A 589 7.69 13.64 17.95
C TRP A 589 7.50 14.30 19.32
N GLN A 590 6.94 15.50 19.29
CA GLN A 590 6.61 16.26 20.48
C GLN A 590 5.14 16.69 20.42
N TYR A 591 4.51 16.71 21.55
CA TYR A 591 3.13 17.13 21.69
C TYR A 591 2.97 17.88 23.01
N ALA A 592 2.50 19.12 22.95
CA ALA A 592 2.13 19.91 24.11
C ALA A 592 0.66 20.31 24.02
N ALA A 593 -0.10 20.13 25.08
CA ALA A 593 -1.52 20.47 25.11
C ALA A 593 -1.87 21.21 26.40
N LEU A 594 -2.72 22.20 26.26
CA LEU A 594 -3.39 22.91 27.34
C LEU A 594 -4.91 22.73 27.19
N GLU A 595 -5.53 22.29 28.24
CA GLU A 595 -6.99 22.32 28.41
C GLU A 595 -7.30 23.25 29.58
N MET A 596 -8.23 24.17 29.39
CA MET A 596 -8.59 25.14 30.40
C MET A 596 -10.12 25.37 30.38
N MET A 597 -10.77 25.29 31.51
CA MET A 597 -12.17 25.64 31.63
C MET A 597 -12.34 27.14 31.55
N VAL A 598 -13.33 27.59 30.77
CA VAL A 598 -13.61 29.01 30.58
C VAL A 598 -14.27 29.56 31.86
N PRO A 599 -13.94 30.79 32.31
CA PRO A 599 -14.61 31.40 33.47
C PRO A 599 -16.12 31.38 33.34
N GLY A 600 -16.80 30.92 34.39
CA GLY A 600 -18.25 30.73 34.42
C GLY A 600 -18.71 29.31 34.10
N SER A 601 -17.80 28.38 33.79
CA SER A 601 -18.08 26.96 33.80
C SER A 601 -18.36 26.46 35.22
N ASP A 602 -19.04 25.33 35.32
CA ASP A 602 -19.27 24.69 36.62
C ASP A 602 -17.99 24.22 37.29
N LEU A 603 -17.00 23.82 36.51
CA LEU A 603 -15.66 23.47 36.95
C LEU A 603 -14.64 24.52 36.47
N GLU A 604 -13.67 24.83 37.33
CA GLU A 604 -12.67 25.86 37.08
C GLU A 604 -11.29 25.28 37.34
N TYR A 605 -10.70 24.64 36.30
CA TYR A 605 -9.35 24.04 36.34
C TYR A 605 -8.67 24.16 34.97
N TYR A 606 -7.37 23.91 34.98
CA TYR A 606 -6.58 23.72 33.76
C TYR A 606 -5.71 22.49 33.87
N LYS A 607 -5.31 21.97 32.71
CA LYS A 607 -4.44 20.81 32.58
C LYS A 607 -3.46 21.03 31.44
N VAL A 608 -2.17 20.79 31.71
CA VAL A 608 -1.08 20.86 30.74
C VAL A 608 -0.47 19.47 30.60
N GLU A 609 -0.32 19.02 29.39
CA GLU A 609 0.36 17.75 29.09
C GLU A 609 1.47 18.01 28.08
N TYR A 610 2.62 17.36 28.29
CA TYR A 610 3.73 17.33 27.33
C TYR A 610 4.19 15.91 27.13
N ARG A 611 4.35 15.50 25.86
CA ARG A 611 4.87 14.20 25.47
C ARG A 611 6.02 14.38 24.51
N HIS A 612 7.04 13.54 24.65
CA HIS A 612 8.25 13.57 23.85
C HIS A 612 8.70 12.15 23.49
N HIS A 613 8.90 11.88 22.21
CA HIS A 613 9.51 10.65 21.70
C HIS A 613 10.65 11.02 20.77
N TRP A 614 11.85 10.51 21.06
CA TRP A 614 13.03 10.71 20.24
C TRP A 614 13.59 9.37 19.80
N TYR A 615 13.61 9.15 18.48
CA TYR A 615 14.13 7.97 17.83
C TYR A 615 15.50 8.29 17.26
N HIS A 616 16.53 7.57 17.69
CA HIS A 616 17.91 7.74 17.24
C HIS A 616 18.48 6.40 16.79
N PRO A 617 18.86 6.22 15.50
CA PRO A 617 19.51 5.01 15.03
C PRO A 617 20.92 4.90 15.64
N ILE A 618 21.15 3.88 16.45
CA ILE A 618 22.49 3.57 17.00
C ILE A 618 23.31 2.85 15.91
N THR A 619 22.66 1.94 15.20
CA THR A 619 23.19 1.23 14.03
C THR A 619 22.08 1.09 12.98
N GLU A 620 22.35 0.45 11.85
CA GLU A 620 21.32 0.14 10.85
C GLU A 620 20.20 -0.77 11.40
N THR A 621 20.47 -1.49 12.49
CA THR A 621 19.55 -2.49 13.09
C THR A 621 19.02 -2.09 14.46
N PHE A 622 19.70 -1.23 15.20
CA PHE A 622 19.32 -0.84 16.55
C PHE A 622 18.90 0.62 16.61
N THR A 623 17.73 0.88 17.14
CA THR A 623 17.19 2.24 17.36
C THR A 623 16.99 2.48 18.86
N LEU A 624 17.52 3.58 19.37
CA LEU A 624 17.23 4.09 20.70
C LEU A 624 15.95 4.93 20.64
N LEU A 625 14.99 4.60 21.49
CA LEU A 625 13.83 5.44 21.77
C LEU A 625 13.96 6.01 23.18
N LEU A 626 13.96 7.33 23.30
CA LEU A 626 13.73 8.01 24.56
C LEU A 626 12.33 8.58 24.57
N ARG A 627 11.55 8.25 25.58
CA ARG A 627 10.19 8.75 25.75
C ARG A 627 10.03 9.45 27.10
N GLY A 628 9.20 10.50 27.11
CA GLY A 628 8.85 11.24 28.31
C GLY A 628 7.44 11.79 28.25
N GLU A 629 6.75 11.77 29.36
CA GLU A 629 5.41 12.35 29.52
C GLU A 629 5.37 13.13 30.83
N LEU A 630 4.95 14.38 30.74
CA LEU A 630 4.74 15.26 31.87
C LEU A 630 3.28 15.71 31.83
N GLY A 631 2.62 15.69 32.95
CA GLY A 631 1.26 16.22 33.11
C GLY A 631 1.18 17.04 34.39
N TYR A 632 0.52 18.17 34.31
CA TYR A 632 0.22 19.01 35.47
C TYR A 632 -1.19 19.59 35.33
N GLY A 633 -1.93 19.64 36.43
CA GLY A 633 -3.22 20.30 36.45
C GLY A 633 -3.54 20.86 37.81
N ALA A 634 -4.29 21.97 37.84
CA ALA A 634 -4.70 22.63 39.08
C ALA A 634 -6.06 23.31 38.89
N GLY A 635 -6.82 23.40 39.97
CA GLY A 635 -7.99 24.26 40.06
C GLY A 635 -7.57 25.73 40.17
N TRP A 636 -8.42 26.63 39.70
CA TRP A 636 -8.15 28.09 39.81
C TRP A 636 -9.35 28.90 40.28
N GLY A 637 -10.47 28.23 40.55
CA GLY A 637 -11.74 28.90 40.90
C GLY A 637 -12.27 28.59 42.29
N LYS A 638 -13.55 28.78 42.47
CA LYS A 638 -14.24 28.65 43.77
C LYS A 638 -14.40 27.21 44.25
N LYS A 639 -14.13 26.20 43.39
CA LYS A 639 -14.39 24.77 43.67
C LYS A 639 -13.13 23.98 44.07
N GLY A 640 -12.10 24.66 44.54
CA GLY A 640 -10.90 24.07 45.10
C GLY A 640 -9.66 24.21 44.19
N ASP A 641 -8.48 23.94 44.75
CA ASP A 641 -7.19 24.16 44.13
C ASP A 641 -6.70 22.92 43.37
N SER A 642 -7.46 21.81 43.34
CA SER A 642 -7.07 20.54 42.71
C SER A 642 -7.95 20.20 41.51
N LEU A 643 -7.43 19.28 40.66
CA LEU A 643 -8.23 18.67 39.60
C LEU A 643 -9.46 17.94 40.15
N PRO A 644 -10.59 17.98 39.45
CA PRO A 644 -11.75 17.12 39.76
C PRO A 644 -11.30 15.64 39.74
N PHE A 645 -11.80 14.84 40.69
CA PHE A 645 -11.36 13.47 40.86
C PHE A 645 -11.52 12.58 39.63
N PHE A 646 -12.48 12.90 38.77
CA PHE A 646 -12.74 12.15 37.52
C PHE A 646 -11.88 12.59 36.31
N ASP A 647 -11.07 13.68 36.47
CA ASP A 647 -10.14 14.16 35.43
C ASP A 647 -8.67 14.21 35.92
N ARG A 648 -8.37 13.48 37.00
CA ARG A 648 -7.01 13.34 37.51
C ARG A 648 -6.09 12.56 36.60
N LEU A 649 -4.80 12.74 36.75
CA LEU A 649 -3.76 12.05 36.02
C LEU A 649 -3.42 10.70 36.65
N TYR A 650 -3.11 9.69 35.82
CA TYR A 650 -2.80 8.34 36.25
C TYR A 650 -1.54 7.82 35.56
N ALA A 651 -0.86 6.83 36.17
CA ALA A 651 0.28 6.11 35.59
C ALA A 651 0.28 4.64 36.01
N GLY A 652 1.07 3.85 35.29
CA GLY A 652 1.12 2.38 35.36
C GLY A 652 0.52 1.75 34.13
N GLY A 653 0.94 0.54 33.79
CA GLY A 653 0.43 -0.22 32.65
C GLY A 653 1.34 -0.21 31.44
N ILE A 654 0.94 -0.97 30.42
CA ILE A 654 1.72 -1.22 29.20
C ILE A 654 1.97 0.05 28.38
N GLY A 655 1.09 1.05 28.45
CA GLY A 655 1.24 2.35 27.78
C GLY A 655 2.03 3.39 28.59
N SER A 656 2.42 3.11 29.83
CA SER A 656 3.04 4.07 30.74
C SER A 656 4.28 3.46 31.42
N VAL A 657 4.20 2.97 32.64
CA VAL A 657 5.25 2.29 33.39
C VAL A 657 4.94 0.80 33.42
N ARG A 658 5.56 0.04 32.53
CA ARG A 658 5.35 -1.42 32.39
C ARG A 658 5.80 -2.15 33.65
N GLY A 659 5.13 -3.27 33.98
CA GLY A 659 5.41 -4.05 35.20
C GLY A 659 4.55 -3.67 36.41
N PHE A 660 3.83 -2.56 36.33
CA PHE A 660 2.77 -2.20 37.26
C PHE A 660 1.41 -2.27 36.55
N ARG A 661 0.36 -2.62 37.29
CA ARG A 661 -1.01 -2.67 36.75
C ARG A 661 -1.44 -1.27 36.27
N ASP A 662 -2.29 -1.25 35.26
CA ASP A 662 -2.79 0.00 34.66
C ASP A 662 -3.41 0.92 35.71
N ASN A 663 -3.01 2.20 35.68
CA ASN A 663 -3.51 3.28 36.54
C ASN A 663 -3.25 3.14 38.04
N THR A 664 -2.36 2.26 38.49
CA THR A 664 -2.22 1.94 39.91
C THR A 664 -1.09 2.66 40.64
N LEU A 665 -0.27 3.45 39.95
CA LEU A 665 0.78 4.24 40.56
C LEU A 665 0.24 5.57 41.10
N GLY A 666 0.80 6.01 42.22
CA GLY A 666 0.45 7.27 42.87
C GLY A 666 -0.34 7.14 44.15
N PRO A 667 -1.01 8.19 44.60
CA PRO A 667 -1.81 8.23 45.83
C PRO A 667 -2.97 7.23 45.80
N LYS A 668 -3.20 6.57 46.91
CA LYS A 668 -4.27 5.57 47.11
C LYS A 668 -5.16 5.92 48.29
N VAL A 669 -6.39 5.51 48.21
CA VAL A 669 -7.37 5.66 49.29
C VAL A 669 -8.03 4.32 49.61
N ASN A 670 -8.33 4.10 50.86
CA ASN A 670 -9.10 2.94 51.27
C ASN A 670 -10.59 3.19 51.03
N GLN A 671 -11.28 2.20 50.52
CA GLN A 671 -12.72 2.25 50.35
C GLN A 671 -13.43 2.00 51.71
N PRO A 672 -14.57 2.59 51.98
CA PRO A 672 -15.36 2.28 53.15
C PRO A 672 -15.63 0.78 53.26
N GLY A 673 -15.30 0.18 54.41
CA GLY A 673 -15.49 -1.26 54.67
C GLY A 673 -14.38 -2.21 54.23
N ASN A 674 -13.31 -1.71 53.57
CA ASN A 674 -12.17 -2.54 53.16
C ASN A 674 -10.83 -1.84 53.49
N VAL A 675 -10.20 -2.22 54.58
CA VAL A 675 -8.99 -1.56 55.12
C VAL A 675 -7.71 -1.92 54.33
N SER A 676 -7.76 -2.94 53.49
CA SER A 676 -6.58 -3.49 52.81
C SER A 676 -6.45 -3.18 51.34
N ASP A 677 -7.45 -2.60 50.69
CA ASP A 677 -7.54 -2.49 49.23
C ASP A 677 -7.49 -1.03 48.77
N GLY A 678 -6.31 -0.41 48.99
CA GLY A 678 -6.09 0.98 48.56
C GLY A 678 -6.30 1.18 47.04
N ARG A 679 -7.39 1.89 46.67
CA ARG A 679 -7.68 2.22 45.28
C ARG A 679 -6.95 3.49 44.85
N PRO A 680 -6.41 3.53 43.62
CA PRO A 680 -5.75 4.72 43.08
C PRO A 680 -6.68 5.91 42.98
N LEU A 681 -6.25 7.07 43.49
CA LEU A 681 -6.94 8.34 43.39
C LEU A 681 -6.50 9.15 42.18
N GLY A 682 -5.35 8.80 41.57
CA GLY A 682 -4.68 9.67 40.65
C GLY A 682 -4.07 10.89 41.34
N GLY A 683 -3.58 11.84 40.56
CA GLY A 683 -2.97 13.08 41.07
C GLY A 683 -3.07 14.22 40.07
N ASP A 684 -2.46 15.32 40.44
CA ASP A 684 -2.37 16.53 39.67
C ASP A 684 -1.04 16.70 38.92
N VAL A 685 -0.02 15.89 39.28
CA VAL A 685 1.27 15.84 38.61
C VAL A 685 1.57 14.43 38.15
N ARG A 686 1.88 14.23 36.86
CA ARG A 686 2.34 12.98 36.27
C ARG A 686 3.73 13.14 35.70
N VAL A 687 4.64 12.23 36.07
CA VAL A 687 5.97 12.14 35.50
C VAL A 687 6.20 10.70 35.08
N VAL A 688 6.36 10.47 33.79
CA VAL A 688 6.63 9.17 33.21
C VAL A 688 7.72 9.31 32.16
N GLY A 689 8.62 8.35 32.08
CA GLY A 689 9.63 8.30 31.05
C GLY A 689 10.22 6.92 30.88
N GLY A 690 11.02 6.76 29.85
CA GLY A 690 11.71 5.51 29.59
C GLY A 690 12.73 5.61 28.46
N ALA A 691 13.66 4.68 28.50
CA ALA A 691 14.63 4.43 27.45
C ALA A 691 14.44 3.01 26.92
N GLU A 692 14.37 2.87 25.62
CA GLU A 692 14.08 1.59 24.97
C GLU A 692 14.99 1.39 23.75
N VAL A 693 15.67 0.27 23.68
CA VAL A 693 16.46 -0.13 22.50
C VAL A 693 15.62 -1.08 21.68
N LEU A 694 15.20 -0.62 20.50
CA LEU A 694 14.41 -1.34 19.52
C LEU A 694 15.33 -2.09 18.57
N PHE A 695 14.99 -3.34 18.26
CA PHE A 695 15.73 -4.16 17.30
C PHE A 695 14.78 -5.14 16.59
N PRO A 696 15.10 -5.53 15.34
CA PRO A 696 14.28 -6.50 14.61
C PRO A 696 14.34 -7.88 15.27
N ALA A 697 13.25 -8.63 15.16
CA ALA A 697 13.28 -10.02 15.58
C ALA A 697 14.26 -10.81 14.66
N PRO A 698 15.19 -11.60 15.21
CA PRO A 698 16.24 -12.27 14.43
C PRO A 698 15.73 -13.20 13.34
N PHE A 699 14.48 -13.61 13.44
CA PHE A 699 13.79 -14.53 12.54
C PHE A 699 12.80 -13.85 11.57
N ALA A 700 12.65 -12.52 11.66
CA ALA A 700 11.76 -11.77 10.76
C ALA A 700 12.56 -11.10 9.64
N LYS A 701 12.24 -11.43 8.38
CA LYS A 701 12.86 -10.78 7.20
C LYS A 701 12.44 -9.33 7.08
N ASP A 702 11.17 -9.01 7.38
CA ASP A 702 10.70 -7.64 7.45
C ASP A 702 10.87 -7.09 8.87
N ASN A 703 11.94 -6.33 9.05
CA ASN A 703 12.33 -5.70 10.31
C ASN A 703 11.30 -4.71 10.86
N ARG A 704 10.25 -4.41 10.11
CA ARG A 704 9.32 -3.32 10.42
C ARG A 704 8.05 -3.77 11.09
N GLN A 705 7.58 -4.97 10.75
CA GLN A 705 6.31 -5.49 11.28
C GLN A 705 6.46 -6.10 12.67
N LEU A 706 7.64 -6.64 13.00
CA LEU A 706 7.89 -7.33 14.25
C LEU A 706 9.17 -6.78 14.88
N ARG A 707 9.01 -6.04 15.98
CA ARG A 707 10.12 -5.45 16.74
C ARG A 707 10.17 -6.01 18.14
N LEU A 708 11.36 -6.37 18.56
CA LEU A 708 11.73 -6.63 19.93
C LEU A 708 12.32 -5.37 20.53
N SER A 709 12.23 -5.26 21.86
CA SER A 709 12.90 -4.20 22.57
C SER A 709 13.33 -4.63 23.98
N SER A 710 14.37 -3.96 24.46
CA SER A 710 14.75 -3.95 25.88
C SER A 710 14.58 -2.54 26.41
N PHE A 711 13.98 -2.41 27.58
CA PHE A 711 13.63 -1.09 28.10
C PHE A 711 13.85 -0.92 29.59
N VAL A 712 13.96 0.34 29.99
CA VAL A 712 13.86 0.80 31.36
C VAL A 712 12.79 1.90 31.39
N ASP A 713 11.76 1.72 32.18
CA ASP A 713 10.71 2.72 32.40
C ASP A 713 10.82 3.29 33.81
N PHE A 714 10.42 4.53 33.97
CA PHE A 714 10.27 5.16 35.27
C PHE A 714 9.05 6.06 35.30
N GLY A 715 8.46 6.24 36.46
CA GLY A 715 7.37 7.19 36.61
C GLY A 715 6.64 7.09 37.92
N ASN A 716 5.82 8.08 38.18
CA ASN A 716 4.86 8.14 39.26
C ASN A 716 3.85 9.28 39.04
N VAL A 717 2.83 9.30 39.90
CA VAL A 717 1.82 10.35 39.98
C VAL A 717 1.85 10.92 41.39
N TYR A 718 1.74 12.24 41.50
CA TYR A 718 1.76 12.96 42.76
C TYR A 718 0.48 13.80 42.89
N ASP A 719 0.03 13.98 44.12
CA ASP A 719 -1.05 14.94 44.50
C ASP A 719 -0.41 16.03 45.35
N THR A 720 -0.31 17.25 44.81
CA THR A 720 0.34 18.39 45.49
C THR A 720 -0.51 18.96 46.61
N THR A 721 -1.80 18.62 46.67
CA THR A 721 -2.71 19.07 47.70
C THR A 721 -2.70 18.17 48.94
N GLN A 722 -2.16 16.96 48.85
CA GLN A 722 -2.02 16.03 49.96
C GLN A 722 -0.52 15.82 50.29
N SER A 723 -0.16 16.02 51.54
CA SER A 723 1.20 15.79 52.00
C SER A 723 1.60 14.30 51.84
N SER A 724 2.29 14.05 50.73
CA SER A 724 3.21 12.95 50.42
C SER A 724 2.89 11.52 50.87
N THR A 725 2.00 10.87 50.18
CA THR A 725 1.91 9.39 50.32
C THR A 725 2.36 8.65 49.05
N ALA A 726 2.66 9.37 47.94
CA ALA A 726 2.97 8.76 46.65
C ALA A 726 4.36 8.10 46.56
N GLY A 727 5.27 8.36 47.51
CA GLY A 727 6.65 7.87 47.47
C GLY A 727 7.46 8.42 46.31
N GLY A 728 8.67 7.90 46.09
CA GLY A 728 9.53 8.30 44.97
C GLY A 728 9.12 7.71 43.62
N LEU A 729 9.87 8.04 42.58
CA LEU A 729 9.71 7.44 41.25
C LEU A 729 9.85 5.92 41.33
N ARG A 730 9.02 5.21 40.57
CA ARG A 730 9.14 3.76 40.37
C ARG A 730 9.96 3.50 39.12
N TYR A 731 10.75 2.45 39.16
CA TYR A 731 11.61 2.02 38.05
C TYR A 731 11.31 0.58 37.70
N THR A 732 11.31 0.28 36.40
CA THR A 732 11.14 -1.08 35.88
C THR A 732 12.13 -1.32 34.76
N ALA A 733 12.51 -2.59 34.57
CA ALA A 733 13.28 -3.00 33.41
C ALA A 733 12.63 -4.26 32.81
N GLY A 734 12.71 -4.39 31.51
CA GLY A 734 12.06 -5.51 30.85
C GLY A 734 12.35 -5.62 29.36
N VAL A 735 11.62 -6.52 28.74
CA VAL A 735 11.63 -6.75 27.29
C VAL A 735 10.21 -6.66 26.75
N ALA A 736 10.09 -6.21 25.51
CA ALA A 736 8.78 -6.14 24.86
C ALA A 736 8.86 -6.64 23.41
N LEU A 737 7.72 -7.05 22.91
CA LEU A 737 7.48 -7.46 21.54
C LEU A 737 6.31 -6.64 21.00
N ASN A 738 6.55 -5.91 19.91
CA ASN A 738 5.52 -5.19 19.16
C ASN A 738 5.40 -5.78 17.77
N TRP A 739 4.21 -6.26 17.43
CA TRP A 739 3.94 -6.90 16.15
C TRP A 739 2.73 -6.27 15.46
N GLN A 740 2.96 -5.72 14.27
CA GLN A 740 1.89 -5.30 13.37
C GLN A 740 1.38 -6.54 12.61
N SER A 741 0.46 -7.26 13.24
CA SER A 741 -0.07 -8.51 12.69
C SER A 741 -1.23 -8.23 11.73
N PRO A 742 -1.60 -9.20 10.86
CA PRO A 742 -2.82 -9.08 10.05
C PRO A 742 -4.12 -8.98 10.86
N LEU A 743 -4.07 -9.38 12.14
CA LEU A 743 -5.19 -9.27 13.08
C LEU A 743 -5.20 -7.93 13.83
N GLY A 744 -4.28 -7.02 13.49
CA GLY A 744 -4.07 -5.76 14.17
C GLY A 744 -2.79 -5.73 15.02
N PRO A 745 -2.49 -4.60 15.68
CA PRO A 745 -1.30 -4.47 16.52
C PRO A 745 -1.39 -5.37 17.75
N LEU A 746 -0.29 -6.07 18.01
CA LEU A 746 -0.09 -6.90 19.19
C LEU A 746 1.09 -6.34 19.97
N ALA A 747 0.93 -6.16 21.27
CA ALA A 747 2.02 -5.78 22.14
C ALA A 747 2.07 -6.72 23.35
N PHE A 748 3.28 -7.21 23.65
CA PHE A 748 3.59 -8.04 24.81
C PHE A 748 4.76 -7.43 25.55
N SER A 749 4.69 -7.42 26.86
CA SER A 749 5.76 -6.90 27.69
C SER A 749 5.97 -7.81 28.92
N LEU A 750 7.22 -8.06 29.22
CA LEU A 750 7.64 -8.73 30.44
C LEU A 750 8.59 -7.78 31.18
N ALA A 751 8.12 -7.20 32.28
CA ALA A 751 8.83 -6.18 33.04
C ALA A 751 8.94 -6.57 34.53
N ARG A 752 10.10 -6.29 35.09
CA ARG A 752 10.36 -6.47 36.52
C ARG A 752 10.44 -5.10 37.19
N PRO A 753 9.56 -4.80 38.17
CA PRO A 753 9.74 -3.64 39.05
C PRO A 753 11.03 -3.77 39.87
N ILE A 754 11.83 -2.68 39.88
CA ILE A 754 13.14 -2.64 40.57
C ILE A 754 12.96 -2.15 41.98
N ASN A 755 12.19 -1.09 42.21
CA ASN A 755 12.03 -0.39 43.48
C ASN A 755 10.54 -0.30 43.92
N ALA A 756 9.76 -1.35 43.69
CA ALA A 756 8.35 -1.35 44.08
C ALA A 756 8.19 -1.15 45.59
N GLN A 757 7.20 -0.33 45.95
CA GLN A 757 6.87 -0.05 47.36
C GLN A 757 5.78 -0.99 47.88
N PRO A 758 5.64 -1.10 49.21
CA PRO A 758 4.47 -1.77 49.77
C PRO A 758 3.17 -1.16 49.28
N GLY A 759 2.24 -1.98 48.83
CA GLY A 759 0.95 -1.51 48.27
C GLY A 759 0.98 -1.23 46.75
N ASP A 760 2.13 -1.37 46.04
CA ASP A 760 2.15 -1.28 44.59
C ASP A 760 1.58 -2.56 43.94
N ASP A 761 0.69 -2.40 42.98
CA ASP A 761 0.09 -3.48 42.22
C ASP A 761 1.00 -3.88 41.04
N LYS A 762 1.71 -5.01 41.21
CA LYS A 762 2.66 -5.51 40.23
C LYS A 762 1.95 -6.38 39.22
N GLN A 763 2.27 -6.15 37.92
CA GLN A 763 1.83 -6.99 36.83
C GLN A 763 2.97 -7.15 35.82
N MET A 764 3.82 -8.16 36.05
CA MET A 764 5.05 -8.32 35.30
C MET A 764 4.82 -8.66 33.81
N PHE A 765 3.80 -9.47 33.51
CA PHE A 765 3.42 -9.77 32.15
C PHE A 765 2.19 -8.99 31.74
N GLN A 766 2.31 -8.23 30.68
CA GLN A 766 1.23 -7.39 30.14
C GLN A 766 1.12 -7.60 28.64
N PHE A 767 -0.10 -7.58 28.11
CA PHE A 767 -0.34 -7.69 26.67
C PHE A 767 -1.61 -6.98 26.24
N THR A 768 -1.63 -6.60 24.95
CA THR A 768 -2.83 -6.13 24.25
C THR A 768 -2.89 -6.71 22.86
N ILE A 769 -4.10 -6.91 22.35
CA ILE A 769 -4.39 -7.51 21.05
C ILE A 769 -5.41 -6.63 20.33
N GLY A 770 -5.10 -6.22 19.08
CA GLY A 770 -6.04 -5.46 18.23
C GLY A 770 -6.29 -4.02 18.66
N THR A 771 -5.49 -3.48 19.59
CA THR A 771 -5.56 -2.10 20.05
C THR A 771 -4.26 -1.36 19.74
N SER A 772 -4.34 -0.16 19.16
CA SER A 772 -3.20 0.76 19.05
C SER A 772 -3.04 1.53 20.37
N PHE A 773 -1.79 1.73 20.79
CA PHE A 773 -1.44 2.57 21.95
C PHE A 773 -1.35 4.03 21.56
#